data_3cffed56b2af71b25a4c92c7b4bea9eb
#
_entry.id   3cffed56b2af71b25a4c92c7b4bea9eb
#
_cell.length_a   1.000
_cell.length_b   1.000
_cell.length_c   1.000
_cell.angle_alpha   90.00
_cell.angle_beta   90.00
_cell.angle_gamma   90.00
#
_symmetry.space_group_name_H-M   'P 1'
#
loop_
_entity.id
_entity.type
_entity.pdbx_description
1 polymer ?
#
loop_
_entity_poly.entity_id
_entity_poly.type
_entity_poly.pdbx_seq_one_letter_code
_entity_poly.pdbx_strand_id
1 'polypeptide(L)'
;MKKQTLGTLASLLILTCQPATNATAAGMPSPLKIGDRVQTSESTPVWTAPPIGGALSGTQPPKATGSIVEGPVRSGDVWWLKVNFDTGVDGWAPERKIRTPDGNAPAPRLAATSPRPPQPISDSFVQVQPGSGTIVSTPKIALQGKLTHDVYAASLVGFKINGKNVSVDRNGDFTLPVTLTPGNNTFNIEAITPNPRQQMNQISAYIDGSVVYGTDSARAAALRTFQGGLLKTSGADLMPLNTAGFANANDAHFFPDNQMFLSGDVRANENVELSAIHILFLREHNQIANAISNANPKLNDEEIFQAARKIVVAEIQVITYKEFLPALLGTNAIRPYNGYKPDVNPGIATEFSTGAYRIGHTLINDDVELLDNDGNEIDEALALAEAFFNPSVLQAVGPAPLLKYLATDKAQEVDTQLVNGLRNFLFGPPGAGGFDLASLNIQRGRDHGLSDYNTTRAAYGLPRVSSFAQITLNPAVQAKLLALYGSVNAIDLWVGGLAEDHLAGSSVGPTFQRIIADQFERLRDGDRFWYSKVFSGPQLESIERTRLSDIIRRNTTLTKIQDNVFFFDDTTLAALQPKSSPLPAAFLKVPPASGTAPALDGKGNNLSHPTWGSAGVDLMRMAPAAYGDSVSTPAGSTRPSARLVSNSLCDLTTTDPNNRNLSDWIYGWGQFLDHDIGLTPSGDAALDIKVPTGDPYFDPKSTGSALIYFTRSLYDSATGTSSNNVQKRSVTITYKPQTPKPPVR
;
A
#
# COMPACT_ATOMS: atom_id res chain seq x y z
N MET A 1 0.17 -0.17 -52.74
CA MET A 1 1.45 -0.34 -53.49
C MET A 1 2.40 0.74 -53.08
N LYS A 2 3.26 0.46 -52.20
CA LYS A 2 4.69 0.72 -52.04
C LYS A 2 5.06 0.45 -50.57
N LYS A 3 5.45 -0.76 -50.34
CA LYS A 3 6.28 -1.16 -49.19
C LYS A 3 7.65 -0.46 -49.39
N GLN A 4 8.09 0.28 -48.42
CA GLN A 4 9.51 0.59 -48.23
C GLN A 4 9.93 0.05 -46.87
N THR A 5 10.66 -1.02 -46.95
CA THR A 5 11.51 -1.67 -45.96
C THR A 5 12.42 -0.65 -45.26
N LEU A 6 12.27 -0.49 -43.95
CA LEU A 6 13.36 0.00 -43.13
C LEU A 6 14.11 -1.23 -42.58
N GLY A 7 15.34 -1.36 -43.03
CA GLY A 7 16.22 -2.46 -42.67
C GLY A 7 16.87 -2.25 -41.33
N THR A 8 16.86 -3.33 -40.59
CA THR A 8 17.88 -3.84 -39.65
C THR A 8 19.07 -2.93 -39.33
N LEU A 9 19.15 -2.52 -38.06
CA LEU A 9 20.41 -2.34 -37.35
C LEU A 9 20.23 -2.89 -35.92
N ALA A 10 20.19 -4.21 -35.85
CA ALA A 10 20.43 -4.91 -34.60
C ALA A 10 21.95 -5.12 -34.51
N SER A 11 22.65 -4.22 -33.85
CA SER A 11 24.03 -4.44 -33.42
C SER A 11 24.01 -5.28 -32.15
N LEU A 12 24.25 -6.53 -32.33
CA LEU A 12 24.50 -7.56 -31.33
C LEU A 12 25.71 -7.17 -30.47
N LEU A 13 25.49 -6.56 -29.30
CA LEU A 13 26.49 -6.48 -28.25
C LEU A 13 26.27 -7.68 -27.33
N ILE A 14 26.99 -8.76 -27.58
CA ILE A 14 27.14 -9.87 -26.64
C ILE A 14 28.01 -9.35 -25.50
N LEU A 15 27.42 -8.85 -24.44
CA LEU A 15 28.08 -8.74 -23.15
C LEU A 15 27.91 -10.09 -22.43
N THR A 16 29.03 -10.79 -22.26
CA THR A 16 29.13 -11.97 -21.43
C THR A 16 28.75 -11.62 -19.99
N CYS A 17 27.56 -12.03 -19.58
CA CYS A 17 27.11 -11.94 -18.20
C CYS A 17 27.92 -12.94 -17.36
N GLN A 18 28.81 -12.43 -16.52
CA GLN A 18 29.28 -13.18 -15.36
C GLN A 18 28.20 -13.12 -14.28
N PRO A 19 27.99 -14.19 -13.49
CA PRO A 19 26.94 -14.22 -12.50
C PRO A 19 27.14 -13.12 -11.45
N ALA A 20 26.14 -12.26 -11.30
CA ALA A 20 26.09 -11.25 -10.28
C ALA A 20 25.99 -11.92 -8.90
N THR A 21 27.04 -11.81 -8.14
CA THR A 21 27.03 -12.12 -6.71
C THR A 21 26.26 -11.03 -5.96
N ASN A 22 25.17 -11.44 -5.31
CA ASN A 22 24.45 -10.72 -4.25
C ASN A 22 24.26 -9.21 -4.43
N ALA A 23 23.14 -8.81 -5.03
CA ALA A 23 22.59 -7.48 -4.90
C ALA A 23 22.07 -7.28 -3.46
N THR A 24 22.77 -6.48 -2.68
CA THR A 24 22.30 -5.99 -1.37
C THR A 24 21.42 -4.77 -1.59
N ALA A 25 20.32 -4.71 -0.82
CA ALA A 25 19.26 -3.72 -0.86
C ALA A 25 19.71 -2.28 -1.12
N ALA A 26 19.11 -1.68 -2.09
CA ALA A 26 19.14 -0.26 -2.33
C ALA A 26 18.09 0.42 -1.47
N GLY A 27 18.46 1.25 -0.51
CA GLY A 27 17.38 2.00 0.11
C GLY A 27 17.69 3.02 1.18
N MET A 28 18.74 2.96 1.97
CA MET A 28 18.95 3.95 3.05
C MET A 28 20.36 4.53 3.06
N PRO A 29 20.49 5.83 3.41
CA PRO A 29 21.82 6.43 3.56
C PRO A 29 22.61 5.69 4.63
N SER A 30 23.93 5.53 4.38
CA SER A 30 24.90 4.94 5.28
C SER A 30 24.72 5.38 6.71
N PRO A 31 24.74 4.48 7.68
CA PRO A 31 24.82 4.84 9.11
C PRO A 31 26.19 5.46 9.47
N LEU A 32 27.18 5.33 8.59
CA LEU A 32 28.49 5.91 8.75
C LEU A 32 28.48 7.40 8.44
N LYS A 33 29.17 8.21 9.25
CA LYS A 33 29.19 9.68 9.18
C LYS A 33 30.59 10.17 8.85
N ILE A 34 30.67 11.41 8.34
CA ILE A 34 31.95 12.13 8.20
C ILE A 34 32.66 12.15 9.56
N GLY A 35 33.90 11.74 9.55
CA GLY A 35 34.74 11.59 10.73
C GLY A 35 34.83 10.17 11.31
N ASP A 36 33.92 9.28 10.94
CA ASP A 36 33.98 7.89 11.43
C ASP A 36 35.23 7.17 10.93
N ARG A 37 35.86 6.38 11.82
CA ARG A 37 36.94 5.48 11.45
C ARG A 37 36.36 4.21 10.84
N VAL A 38 36.94 3.81 9.73
CA VAL A 38 36.47 2.66 8.95
C VAL A 38 37.63 1.81 8.46
N GLN A 39 37.32 0.57 8.07
CA GLN A 39 38.24 -0.33 7.39
C GLN A 39 37.56 -1.03 6.20
N THR A 40 38.34 -1.43 5.21
CA THR A 40 37.86 -2.24 4.11
C THR A 40 37.60 -3.69 4.56
N SER A 41 36.48 -4.28 4.17
CA SER A 41 36.17 -5.70 4.44
C SER A 41 36.88 -6.65 3.50
N GLU A 42 37.20 -6.20 2.32
CA GLU A 42 37.85 -6.95 1.24
C GLU A 42 38.64 -6.03 0.33
N SER A 43 39.29 -6.56 -0.69
CA SER A 43 39.92 -5.73 -1.73
C SER A 43 38.91 -4.77 -2.33
N THR A 44 39.14 -3.46 -2.13
CA THR A 44 38.16 -2.43 -2.38
C THR A 44 38.66 -1.44 -3.44
N PRO A 45 38.02 -1.35 -4.61
CA PRO A 45 38.32 -0.33 -5.59
C PRO A 45 37.95 1.06 -5.08
N VAL A 46 38.80 2.03 -5.33
CA VAL A 46 38.70 3.43 -4.93
C VAL A 46 38.67 4.32 -6.15
N TRP A 47 37.76 5.27 -6.21
CA TRP A 47 37.44 6.06 -7.38
C TRP A 47 37.64 7.57 -7.12
N THR A 48 37.89 8.35 -8.16
CA THR A 48 38.00 9.85 -8.06
C THR A 48 36.64 10.51 -7.76
N ALA A 49 35.56 9.91 -8.20
CA ALA A 49 34.18 10.28 -7.93
C ALA A 49 33.32 8.99 -7.86
N PRO A 50 32.06 9.02 -7.37
CA PRO A 50 31.14 7.89 -7.52
C PRO A 50 31.06 7.43 -8.99
N PRO A 51 30.84 6.13 -9.30
CA PRO A 51 31.15 5.53 -10.62
C PRO A 51 30.55 6.22 -11.84
N ILE A 52 29.46 6.96 -11.70
CA ILE A 52 28.93 7.78 -12.80
C ILE A 52 29.83 9.03 -12.97
N GLY A 53 30.86 8.88 -13.77
CA GLY A 53 31.82 9.96 -14.11
C GLY A 53 33.17 9.91 -13.39
N GLY A 54 33.40 8.94 -12.50
CA GLY A 54 34.67 8.77 -11.80
C GLY A 54 35.62 7.80 -12.50
N ALA A 55 36.93 8.10 -12.50
CA ALA A 55 37.97 7.17 -12.89
C ALA A 55 38.42 6.32 -11.66
N LEU A 56 38.84 5.07 -11.91
CA LEU A 56 39.44 4.23 -10.87
C LEU A 56 40.78 4.83 -10.41
N SER A 57 40.88 5.21 -9.14
CA SER A 57 42.12 5.76 -8.54
C SER A 57 43.09 4.64 -8.15
N GLY A 58 42.58 3.49 -7.76
CA GLY A 58 43.36 2.34 -7.33
C GLY A 58 42.52 1.35 -6.51
N THR A 59 43.20 0.48 -5.77
CA THR A 59 42.53 -0.52 -4.95
C THR A 59 43.19 -0.56 -3.57
N GLN A 60 42.36 -0.57 -2.52
CA GLN A 60 42.81 -0.75 -1.14
C GLN A 60 42.74 -2.24 -0.76
N PRO A 61 43.76 -2.77 -0.05
CA PRO A 61 43.74 -4.15 0.42
C PRO A 61 42.67 -4.35 1.51
N PRO A 62 42.27 -5.61 1.83
CA PRO A 62 41.42 -5.89 2.99
C PRO A 62 42.04 -5.34 4.26
N LYS A 63 41.18 -4.80 5.16
CA LYS A 63 41.54 -4.17 6.44
C LYS A 63 42.34 -2.87 6.31
N ALA A 64 42.41 -2.24 5.15
CA ALA A 64 42.93 -0.89 5.04
C ALA A 64 42.04 0.07 5.85
N THR A 65 42.62 0.84 6.75
CA THR A 65 41.93 1.77 7.64
C THR A 65 41.95 3.20 7.10
N GLY A 66 40.95 4.00 7.47
CA GLY A 66 40.82 5.39 7.06
C GLY A 66 39.69 6.11 7.78
N SER A 67 39.48 7.38 7.46
CA SER A 67 38.36 8.17 7.98
C SER A 67 37.46 8.66 6.85
N ILE A 68 36.15 8.66 7.07
CA ILE A 68 35.19 9.20 6.11
C ILE A 68 35.30 10.71 6.09
N VAL A 69 35.52 11.28 4.93
CA VAL A 69 35.67 12.73 4.74
C VAL A 69 34.54 13.36 3.94
N GLU A 70 33.74 12.55 3.21
CA GLU A 70 32.60 13.02 2.41
C GLU A 70 31.60 11.90 2.16
N GLY A 71 30.32 12.21 1.95
CA GLY A 71 29.25 11.28 1.67
C GLY A 71 28.32 11.10 2.89
N PRO A 72 27.36 10.17 2.83
CA PRO A 72 27.16 9.19 1.74
C PRO A 72 26.54 9.81 0.49
N VAL A 73 26.98 9.35 -0.67
CA VAL A 73 26.39 9.70 -1.98
C VAL A 73 25.90 8.42 -2.66
N ARG A 74 24.69 8.43 -3.17
CA ARG A 74 24.14 7.30 -3.92
C ARG A 74 24.51 7.41 -5.40
N SER A 75 25.02 6.32 -5.98
CA SER A 75 25.26 6.18 -7.41
C SER A 75 24.85 4.78 -7.86
N GLY A 76 23.79 4.69 -8.64
CA GLY A 76 23.08 3.43 -8.89
C GLY A 76 22.54 2.85 -7.57
N ASP A 77 22.62 1.55 -7.41
CA ASP A 77 22.15 0.83 -6.21
C ASP A 77 23.16 0.77 -5.08
N VAL A 78 24.23 1.56 -5.16
CA VAL A 78 25.34 1.55 -4.21
C VAL A 78 25.49 2.90 -3.54
N TRP A 79 25.59 2.91 -2.22
CA TRP A 79 26.04 4.07 -1.45
C TRP A 79 27.56 4.14 -1.48
N TRP A 80 28.07 5.35 -1.63
CA TRP A 80 29.49 5.65 -1.73
C TRP A 80 29.92 6.60 -0.64
N LEU A 81 31.05 6.29 -0.04
CA LEU A 81 31.71 7.10 0.98
C LEU A 81 33.07 7.49 0.46
N LYS A 82 33.44 8.76 0.59
CA LYS A 82 34.79 9.21 0.33
C LYS A 82 35.62 8.99 1.58
N VAL A 83 36.65 8.17 1.46
CA VAL A 83 37.51 7.77 2.56
C VAL A 83 38.92 8.31 2.31
N ASN A 84 39.46 8.97 3.33
CA ASN A 84 40.88 9.29 3.44
C ASN A 84 41.56 8.12 4.14
N PHE A 85 42.20 7.25 3.38
CA PHE A 85 42.84 6.06 3.90
C PHE A 85 44.18 6.40 4.55
N ASP A 86 44.53 5.71 5.60
CA ASP A 86 45.80 5.95 6.33
C ASP A 86 47.02 5.61 5.46
N THR A 87 46.86 4.74 4.46
CA THR A 87 47.86 4.34 3.48
C THR A 87 47.25 4.03 2.15
N GLY A 88 47.95 4.23 1.06
CA GLY A 88 47.49 3.92 -0.29
C GLY A 88 46.73 5.05 -0.93
N VAL A 89 45.68 4.75 -1.70
CA VAL A 89 44.91 5.75 -2.48
C VAL A 89 43.64 6.17 -1.76
N ASP A 90 43.39 7.46 -1.71
CA ASP A 90 42.17 8.06 -1.18
C ASP A 90 41.11 8.20 -2.24
N GLY A 91 39.82 8.19 -1.83
CA GLY A 91 38.72 8.46 -2.72
C GLY A 91 37.41 7.76 -2.35
N TRP A 92 36.55 7.62 -3.34
CA TRP A 92 35.22 7.05 -3.16
C TRP A 92 35.26 5.53 -3.19
N ALA A 93 34.75 4.92 -2.11
CA ALA A 93 34.62 3.47 -1.96
C ALA A 93 33.16 3.07 -1.72
N PRO A 94 32.70 1.94 -2.27
CA PRO A 94 31.34 1.48 -2.04
C PRO A 94 31.13 1.10 -0.57
N GLU A 95 30.08 1.60 0.05
CA GLU A 95 29.76 1.39 1.47
C GLU A 95 29.74 -0.09 1.87
N ARG A 96 29.21 -0.95 1.01
CA ARG A 96 29.14 -2.40 1.24
C ARG A 96 30.50 -3.06 1.49
N LYS A 97 31.59 -2.40 1.09
CA LYS A 97 32.98 -2.86 1.30
C LYS A 97 33.69 -2.17 2.48
N ILE A 98 32.98 -1.30 3.18
CA ILE A 98 33.47 -0.54 4.33
C ILE A 98 32.84 -1.09 5.62
N ARG A 99 33.61 -1.20 6.69
CA ARG A 99 33.19 -1.69 8.01
C ARG A 99 33.74 -0.78 9.10
N THR A 100 33.16 -0.82 10.29
CA THR A 100 33.78 -0.26 11.49
C THR A 100 35.04 -1.04 11.88
N PRO A 101 36.00 -0.47 12.63
CA PRO A 101 37.24 -1.13 12.94
C PRO A 101 37.09 -2.44 13.76
N ASP A 102 35.95 -2.65 14.44
CA ASP A 102 35.57 -3.89 15.11
C ASP A 102 35.11 -5.00 14.15
N GLY A 103 35.05 -4.71 12.85
CA GLY A 103 34.69 -5.66 11.81
C GLY A 103 33.18 -5.84 11.58
N ASN A 104 32.34 -5.14 12.33
CA ASN A 104 30.91 -5.21 12.16
C ASN A 104 30.46 -4.48 10.87
N ALA A 105 29.52 -5.05 10.14
CA ALA A 105 28.79 -4.30 9.15
C ALA A 105 28.04 -3.17 9.87
N PRO A 106 28.02 -1.94 9.32
CA PRO A 106 27.13 -0.93 9.87
C PRO A 106 25.72 -1.51 9.89
N ALA A 107 25.09 -1.52 11.08
CA ALA A 107 23.72 -1.97 11.18
C ALA A 107 22.88 -1.11 10.22
N PRO A 108 22.01 -1.70 9.38
CA PRO A 108 21.11 -0.92 8.58
C PRO A 108 20.35 0.00 9.52
N ARG A 109 20.52 1.30 9.39
CA ARG A 109 19.64 2.24 10.06
C ARG A 109 18.28 2.12 9.40
N LEU A 110 17.38 1.45 10.10
CA LEU A 110 16.02 1.97 10.16
C LEU A 110 16.16 3.47 10.44
N ALA A 111 15.51 4.32 9.62
CA ALA A 111 15.47 5.74 9.92
C ALA A 111 15.29 5.84 11.43
N ALA A 112 16.21 6.55 12.10
CA ALA A 112 16.16 6.65 13.53
C ALA A 112 14.88 7.38 13.92
N THR A 113 13.79 6.64 13.96
CA THR A 113 12.86 6.88 15.02
C THR A 113 13.69 6.61 16.26
N SER A 114 13.96 7.64 17.05
CA SER A 114 14.34 7.52 18.46
C SER A 114 13.62 6.29 18.97
N PRO A 115 14.28 5.38 19.77
CA PRO A 115 13.57 4.23 20.29
C PRO A 115 12.24 4.77 20.76
N ARG A 116 11.17 4.40 20.06
CA ARG A 116 9.84 4.88 20.32
C ARG A 116 9.65 4.64 21.80
N PRO A 117 9.40 5.67 22.65
CA PRO A 117 9.02 5.38 24.02
C PRO A 117 7.89 4.38 23.87
N PRO A 118 7.88 3.26 24.60
CA PRO A 118 6.88 2.22 24.43
C PRO A 118 5.56 2.96 24.30
N GLN A 119 4.86 2.74 23.17
CA GLN A 119 3.59 3.46 22.88
C GLN A 119 2.81 3.42 24.17
N PRO A 120 2.28 4.52 24.68
CA PRO A 120 1.33 4.44 25.76
C PRO A 120 0.25 3.50 25.25
N ILE A 121 0.27 2.29 25.80
CA ILE A 121 -0.67 1.22 25.48
C ILE A 121 -2.01 1.90 25.64
N SER A 122 -2.81 1.94 24.57
CA SER A 122 -4.13 2.55 24.66
C SER A 122 -4.82 1.91 25.87
N ASP A 123 -5.40 2.70 26.75
CA ASP A 123 -6.15 2.21 27.93
C ASP A 123 -7.32 1.27 27.58
N SER A 124 -7.39 0.83 26.34
CA SER A 124 -8.55 0.24 25.67
C SER A 124 -8.42 -1.22 25.27
N PHE A 125 -7.30 -1.94 25.54
CA PHE A 125 -7.22 -3.36 25.15
C PHE A 125 -8.24 -4.25 25.85
N VAL A 126 -8.84 -3.77 26.94
CA VAL A 126 -9.89 -4.48 27.67
C VAL A 126 -10.91 -3.51 28.26
N GLN A 127 -12.18 -3.75 28.01
CA GLN A 127 -13.28 -3.08 28.72
C GLN A 127 -13.61 -3.87 29.98
N VAL A 128 -13.80 -3.21 31.11
CA VAL A 128 -14.04 -3.86 32.40
C VAL A 128 -15.19 -3.20 33.15
N GLN A 129 -16.05 -4.02 33.75
CA GLN A 129 -17.13 -3.58 34.63
C GLN A 129 -17.12 -4.38 35.95
N PRO A 130 -17.28 -3.73 37.10
CA PRO A 130 -17.34 -2.27 37.30
C PRO A 130 -16.04 -1.58 36.87
N GLY A 131 -16.15 -0.40 36.26
CA GLY A 131 -14.98 0.37 35.79
C GLY A 131 -14.15 0.98 36.92
N SER A 132 -12.97 1.50 36.60
CA SER A 132 -12.09 2.16 37.57
C SER A 132 -12.78 3.36 38.22
N GLY A 133 -12.62 3.53 39.52
CA GLY A 133 -13.28 4.58 40.32
C GLY A 133 -14.69 4.25 40.80
N THR A 134 -15.24 3.08 40.42
CA THR A 134 -16.59 2.67 40.91
C THR A 134 -16.58 2.40 42.42
N ILE A 135 -17.62 2.88 43.11
CA ILE A 135 -17.87 2.59 44.54
C ILE A 135 -19.00 1.57 44.63
N VAL A 136 -18.75 0.48 45.33
CA VAL A 136 -19.74 -0.56 45.58
C VAL A 136 -20.02 -0.74 47.07
N SER A 137 -21.20 -1.21 47.39
CA SER A 137 -21.65 -1.46 48.77
C SER A 137 -21.68 -2.94 49.15
N THR A 138 -21.40 -3.82 48.19
CA THR A 138 -21.36 -5.30 48.42
C THR A 138 -19.92 -5.77 48.34
N PRO A 139 -19.50 -6.69 49.24
CA PRO A 139 -18.14 -7.24 49.24
C PRO A 139 -17.88 -8.26 48.12
N LYS A 140 -18.90 -8.86 47.56
CA LYS A 140 -18.79 -9.86 46.48
C LYS A 140 -19.32 -9.24 45.18
N ILE A 141 -18.49 -9.22 44.16
CA ILE A 141 -18.85 -8.73 42.82
C ILE A 141 -18.33 -9.74 41.77
N ALA A 142 -18.88 -9.64 40.57
CA ALA A 142 -18.24 -10.22 39.37
C ALA A 142 -17.51 -9.12 38.61
N LEU A 143 -16.20 -9.26 38.45
CA LEU A 143 -15.43 -8.44 37.50
C LEU A 143 -15.63 -9.07 36.12
N GLN A 144 -16.28 -8.33 35.23
CA GLN A 144 -16.60 -8.77 33.88
C GLN A 144 -15.92 -7.87 32.88
N GLY A 145 -15.60 -8.37 31.70
CA GLY A 145 -15.03 -7.54 30.66
C GLY A 145 -14.92 -8.23 29.34
N LYS A 146 -14.49 -7.46 28.36
CA LYS A 146 -14.29 -7.89 26.99
C LYS A 146 -12.95 -7.34 26.48
N LEU A 147 -12.18 -8.21 25.82
CA LEU A 147 -11.01 -7.81 25.08
C LEU A 147 -11.43 -7.01 23.85
N THR A 148 -10.70 -5.93 23.56
CA THR A 148 -10.94 -5.08 22.39
C THR A 148 -10.15 -5.57 21.19
N HIS A 149 -10.31 -4.93 20.04
CA HIS A 149 -9.69 -5.30 18.77
C HIS A 149 -8.15 -5.40 18.79
N ASP A 150 -7.47 -4.73 19.73
CA ASP A 150 -6.02 -4.78 19.83
C ASP A 150 -5.49 -6.11 20.45
N VAL A 151 -6.39 -6.91 21.00
CA VAL A 151 -6.08 -8.22 21.58
C VAL A 151 -7.17 -9.23 21.21
N TYR A 152 -6.89 -10.04 20.19
CA TYR A 152 -7.82 -11.13 19.82
C TYR A 152 -7.74 -12.29 20.80
N ALA A 153 -8.88 -12.73 21.30
CA ALA A 153 -8.96 -13.89 22.18
C ALA A 153 -8.32 -15.15 21.57
N ALA A 154 -8.38 -15.30 20.24
CA ALA A 154 -7.79 -16.42 19.52
C ALA A 154 -6.24 -16.39 19.48
N SER A 155 -5.61 -15.24 19.74
CA SER A 155 -4.15 -15.09 19.76
C SER A 155 -3.58 -14.96 21.18
N LEU A 156 -4.40 -15.05 22.22
CA LEU A 156 -3.92 -15.00 23.60
C LEU A 156 -3.08 -16.23 23.96
N VAL A 157 -1.87 -15.98 24.45
CA VAL A 157 -1.04 -16.98 25.15
C VAL A 157 -1.46 -17.08 26.61
N GLY A 158 -1.95 -16.00 27.19
CA GLY A 158 -2.47 -15.97 28.56
C GLY A 158 -3.22 -14.68 28.89
N PHE A 159 -4.17 -14.79 29.80
CA PHE A 159 -4.88 -13.65 30.37
C PHE A 159 -4.87 -13.77 31.88
N LYS A 160 -4.38 -12.76 32.58
CA LYS A 160 -4.20 -12.79 34.03
C LYS A 160 -4.84 -11.58 34.69
N ILE A 161 -5.40 -11.81 35.87
CA ILE A 161 -5.83 -10.75 36.79
C ILE A 161 -5.17 -10.97 38.14
N ASN A 162 -4.40 -10.01 38.60
CA ASN A 162 -3.54 -10.11 39.80
C ASN A 162 -2.64 -11.35 39.77
N GLY A 163 -2.04 -11.62 38.58
CA GLY A 163 -1.14 -12.76 38.35
C GLY A 163 -1.81 -14.13 38.22
N LYS A 164 -3.13 -14.24 38.44
CA LYS A 164 -3.89 -15.50 38.29
C LYS A 164 -4.47 -15.61 36.89
N ASN A 165 -4.36 -16.79 36.27
CA ASN A 165 -4.95 -17.05 34.97
C ASN A 165 -6.48 -16.95 35.05
N VAL A 166 -7.08 -16.26 34.06
CA VAL A 166 -8.50 -16.10 33.89
C VAL A 166 -8.89 -16.59 32.51
N SER A 167 -9.93 -17.40 32.43
CA SER A 167 -10.44 -17.89 31.14
C SER A 167 -11.13 -16.78 30.39
N VAL A 168 -10.82 -16.66 29.10
CA VAL A 168 -11.47 -15.78 28.13
C VAL A 168 -12.13 -16.65 27.09
N ASP A 169 -13.36 -16.37 26.74
CA ASP A 169 -14.04 -17.10 25.68
C ASP A 169 -13.59 -16.63 24.27
N ARG A 170 -14.06 -17.32 23.23
CA ARG A 170 -13.70 -16.99 21.83
C ARG A 170 -14.19 -15.62 21.35
N ASN A 171 -15.12 -14.99 22.08
CA ASN A 171 -15.61 -13.63 21.78
C ASN A 171 -14.81 -12.56 22.53
N GLY A 172 -13.83 -12.97 23.33
CA GLY A 172 -13.03 -12.06 24.15
C GLY A 172 -13.66 -11.74 25.51
N ASP A 173 -14.77 -12.37 25.87
CA ASP A 173 -15.47 -12.09 27.11
C ASP A 173 -14.90 -12.91 28.27
N PHE A 174 -14.81 -12.28 29.47
CA PHE A 174 -14.41 -12.94 30.70
C PHE A 174 -15.28 -12.52 31.90
N THR A 175 -15.35 -13.40 32.89
CA THR A 175 -16.01 -13.12 34.16
C THR A 175 -15.19 -13.71 35.31
N LEU A 176 -14.85 -12.88 36.30
CA LEU A 176 -14.11 -13.30 37.48
C LEU A 176 -14.84 -12.87 38.74
N PRO A 177 -15.39 -13.84 39.54
CA PRO A 177 -15.94 -13.53 40.87
C PRO A 177 -14.82 -13.10 41.82
N VAL A 178 -14.99 -11.94 42.47
CA VAL A 178 -14.00 -11.39 43.42
C VAL A 178 -14.64 -10.98 44.71
N THR A 179 -13.92 -11.10 45.82
CA THR A 179 -14.34 -10.61 47.13
C THR A 179 -13.46 -9.41 47.48
N LEU A 180 -14.10 -8.28 47.77
CA LEU A 180 -13.46 -7.01 48.05
C LEU A 180 -13.21 -6.84 49.56
N THR A 181 -12.11 -6.21 49.91
CA THR A 181 -11.86 -5.69 51.26
C THR A 181 -12.30 -4.23 51.36
N PRO A 182 -12.75 -3.74 52.58
CA PRO A 182 -13.09 -2.35 52.72
C PRO A 182 -11.96 -1.43 52.25
N GLY A 183 -12.31 -0.37 51.50
CA GLY A 183 -11.36 0.54 50.87
C GLY A 183 -11.11 0.22 49.39
N ASN A 184 -9.97 0.65 48.86
CA ASN A 184 -9.59 0.48 47.47
C ASN A 184 -9.08 -0.93 47.17
N ASN A 185 -9.64 -1.56 46.15
CA ASN A 185 -9.21 -2.86 45.64
C ASN A 185 -8.72 -2.68 44.19
N THR A 186 -7.44 -2.90 43.94
CA THR A 186 -6.83 -2.74 42.61
C THR A 186 -6.68 -4.11 41.95
N PHE A 187 -7.13 -4.21 40.70
CA PHE A 187 -7.00 -5.39 39.84
C PHE A 187 -6.03 -5.06 38.71
N ASN A 188 -4.89 -5.72 38.71
CA ASN A 188 -3.91 -5.64 37.63
C ASN A 188 -4.24 -6.70 36.59
N ILE A 189 -4.57 -6.25 35.38
CA ILE A 189 -5.00 -7.10 34.27
C ILE A 189 -3.83 -7.17 33.29
N GLU A 190 -3.49 -8.39 32.86
CA GLU A 190 -2.42 -8.64 31.89
C GLU A 190 -2.97 -9.53 30.77
N ALA A 191 -2.87 -9.05 29.53
CA ALA A 191 -3.06 -9.87 28.33
C ALA A 191 -1.70 -10.18 27.73
N ILE A 192 -1.42 -11.46 27.52
CA ILE A 192 -0.16 -11.95 26.98
C ILE A 192 -0.44 -12.50 25.58
N THR A 193 0.13 -11.86 24.57
CA THR A 193 -0.01 -12.27 23.16
C THR A 193 1.36 -12.64 22.60
N PRO A 194 1.42 -13.52 21.58
CA PRO A 194 2.63 -13.65 20.78
C PRO A 194 3.04 -12.27 20.25
N ASN A 195 4.30 -12.11 19.92
CA ASN A 195 4.82 -10.91 19.26
C ASN A 195 5.12 -11.23 17.76
N PRO A 196 4.09 -11.49 16.93
CA PRO A 196 4.30 -11.82 15.54
C PRO A 196 4.86 -10.62 14.77
N ARG A 197 5.63 -10.92 13.72
CA ARG A 197 6.15 -9.95 12.76
C ARG A 197 5.02 -9.06 12.22
N GLN A 198 5.17 -7.74 12.34
CA GLN A 198 4.24 -6.73 11.82
C GLN A 198 4.89 -5.94 10.69
N GLN A 199 4.21 -5.83 9.58
CA GLN A 199 4.62 -4.97 8.48
C GLN A 199 4.07 -3.57 8.70
N MET A 200 4.81 -2.56 8.21
CA MET A 200 4.45 -1.15 8.40
C MET A 200 3.88 -0.56 7.12
N ASN A 201 2.91 0.34 7.26
CA ASN A 201 2.51 1.25 6.19
C ASN A 201 3.43 2.48 6.21
N GLN A 202 4.17 2.71 5.13
CA GLN A 202 5.16 3.80 5.04
C GLN A 202 4.56 5.16 4.64
N ILE A 203 3.28 5.20 4.28
CA ILE A 203 2.57 6.43 3.89
C ILE A 203 1.35 6.65 4.79
N SER A 204 0.69 7.81 4.62
CA SER A 204 -0.60 8.08 5.26
C SER A 204 -1.63 7.02 4.86
N ALA A 205 -2.46 6.57 5.79
CA ALA A 205 -3.59 5.71 5.49
C ALA A 205 -4.82 6.49 5.02
N TYR A 206 -4.84 7.81 5.20
CA TYR A 206 -5.99 8.63 4.83
C TYR A 206 -6.04 8.85 3.32
N ILE A 207 -7.26 9.00 2.77
CA ILE A 207 -7.45 9.50 1.41
C ILE A 207 -7.20 11.01 1.45
N ASP A 208 -5.93 11.42 1.43
CA ASP A 208 -5.48 12.79 1.67
C ASP A 208 -4.65 13.38 0.51
N GLY A 209 -4.62 12.66 -0.63
CA GLY A 209 -3.90 13.04 -1.83
C GLY A 209 -2.40 12.88 -1.71
N SER A 210 -1.89 12.09 -0.76
CA SER A 210 -0.45 11.83 -0.63
C SER A 210 0.16 11.25 -1.92
N VAL A 211 -0.65 10.54 -2.71
CA VAL A 211 -0.31 10.05 -4.05
C VAL A 211 0.12 11.19 -5.00
N VAL A 212 -0.45 12.39 -4.85
CA VAL A 212 -0.12 13.58 -5.62
C VAL A 212 0.93 14.45 -4.93
N TYR A 213 0.81 14.64 -3.60
CA TYR A 213 1.53 15.67 -2.83
C TYR A 213 2.74 15.14 -2.05
N GLY A 214 2.84 13.83 -1.87
CA GLY A 214 3.86 13.19 -1.04
C GLY A 214 3.49 13.14 0.44
N THR A 215 4.08 12.16 1.13
CA THR A 215 3.84 11.91 2.56
C THR A 215 4.98 12.43 3.44
N ASP A 216 6.04 12.98 2.84
CA ASP A 216 7.16 13.63 3.54
C ASP A 216 7.44 15.04 3.01
N SER A 217 8.00 15.88 3.87
CA SER A 217 8.22 17.29 3.56
C SER A 217 9.26 17.53 2.46
N ALA A 218 10.24 16.64 2.27
CA ALA A 218 11.28 16.81 1.27
C ALA A 218 10.73 16.55 -0.13
N ARG A 219 9.99 15.43 -0.31
CA ARG A 219 9.31 15.13 -1.57
C ARG A 219 8.25 16.17 -1.89
N ALA A 220 7.40 16.55 -0.93
CA ALA A 220 6.39 17.58 -1.11
C ALA A 220 6.98 18.92 -1.54
N ALA A 221 8.10 19.34 -0.95
CA ALA A 221 8.82 20.57 -1.35
C ALA A 221 9.41 20.45 -2.77
N ALA A 222 9.94 19.27 -3.14
CA ALA A 222 10.48 19.04 -4.48
C ALA A 222 9.42 19.16 -5.57
N LEU A 223 8.16 18.85 -5.28
CA LEU A 223 7.03 18.93 -6.21
C LEU A 223 6.47 20.36 -6.38
N ARG A 224 6.75 21.30 -5.45
CA ARG A 224 6.18 22.65 -5.48
C ARG A 224 7.07 23.65 -6.23
N THR A 225 6.41 24.62 -6.87
CA THR A 225 7.11 25.79 -7.44
C THR A 225 7.38 26.86 -6.37
N PHE A 226 6.61 26.89 -5.27
CA PHE A 226 6.53 27.96 -4.28
C PHE A 226 6.14 29.31 -4.87
N GLN A 227 5.35 29.30 -5.94
CA GLN A 227 4.80 30.48 -6.60
C GLN A 227 3.35 30.20 -7.01
N GLY A 228 2.40 30.98 -6.52
CA GLY A 228 0.97 30.87 -6.86
C GLY A 228 0.32 29.55 -6.45
N GLY A 229 0.88 28.84 -5.49
CA GLY A 229 0.39 27.54 -5.02
C GLY A 229 0.59 26.39 -6.01
N LEU A 230 1.41 26.54 -7.04
CA LEU A 230 1.51 25.58 -8.13
C LEU A 230 2.44 24.40 -7.82
N LEU A 231 2.10 23.25 -8.35
CA LEU A 231 3.00 22.11 -8.52
C LEU A 231 3.86 22.31 -9.77
N LYS A 232 5.09 21.78 -9.75
CA LYS A 232 6.00 21.78 -10.89
C LYS A 232 5.48 20.88 -12.00
N THR A 233 5.74 21.31 -13.24
CA THR A 233 5.49 20.52 -14.46
C THR A 233 6.76 20.43 -15.30
N SER A 234 6.82 19.46 -16.19
CA SER A 234 7.74 19.41 -17.32
C SER A 234 7.00 19.81 -18.62
N GLY A 235 7.62 19.65 -19.78
CA GLY A 235 7.01 19.99 -21.07
C GLY A 235 5.61 19.41 -21.24
N ALA A 236 4.70 20.17 -21.86
CA ALA A 236 3.29 19.82 -22.07
C ALA A 236 2.48 19.55 -20.77
N ASP A 237 2.84 20.22 -19.67
CA ASP A 237 2.20 20.07 -18.35
C ASP A 237 2.15 18.62 -17.87
N LEU A 238 3.24 17.88 -18.10
CA LEU A 238 3.48 16.55 -17.54
C LEU A 238 4.10 16.67 -16.14
N MET A 239 4.17 15.58 -15.41
CA MET A 239 4.90 15.52 -14.15
C MET A 239 6.37 15.95 -14.33
N PRO A 240 6.99 16.58 -13.31
CA PRO A 240 8.42 16.90 -13.38
C PRO A 240 9.26 15.61 -13.41
N LEU A 241 10.43 15.66 -14.05
CA LEU A 241 11.37 14.54 -14.03
C LEU A 241 12.10 14.47 -12.67
N ASN A 242 12.49 13.28 -12.27
CA ASN A 242 13.19 13.01 -11.00
C ASN A 242 14.68 13.40 -11.04
N THR A 243 14.98 14.62 -11.48
CA THR A 243 16.35 15.13 -11.58
C THR A 243 17.03 15.35 -10.24
N ALA A 244 16.27 15.40 -9.16
CA ALA A 244 16.76 15.55 -7.79
C ALA A 244 17.14 14.22 -7.13
N GLY A 245 16.90 13.07 -7.79
CA GLY A 245 17.30 11.73 -7.31
C GLY A 245 16.53 11.21 -6.11
N PHE A 246 15.25 11.57 -6.00
CA PHE A 246 14.38 10.93 -5.02
C PHE A 246 14.18 9.45 -5.33
N ALA A 247 13.96 8.63 -4.31
CA ALA A 247 13.64 7.22 -4.50
C ALA A 247 12.35 7.08 -5.30
N ASN A 248 12.40 6.30 -6.38
CA ASN A 248 11.25 5.87 -7.18
C ASN A 248 11.34 4.37 -7.43
N ALA A 249 10.20 3.71 -7.58
CA ALA A 249 10.16 2.37 -8.15
C ALA A 249 10.56 2.46 -9.63
N ASN A 250 11.42 1.53 -10.04
CA ASN A 250 11.92 1.40 -11.41
C ASN A 250 12.42 -0.03 -11.62
N ASP A 251 11.52 -1.01 -11.43
CA ASP A 251 11.91 -2.42 -11.37
C ASP A 251 12.36 -2.98 -12.73
N ALA A 252 11.88 -2.40 -13.83
CA ALA A 252 12.29 -2.80 -15.18
C ALA A 252 13.65 -2.22 -15.61
N HIS A 253 14.09 -1.10 -15.03
CA HIS A 253 15.35 -0.42 -15.34
C HIS A 253 15.58 -0.07 -16.84
N PHE A 254 14.51 0.07 -17.63
CA PHE A 254 14.61 0.47 -19.04
C PHE A 254 15.08 1.93 -19.21
N PHE A 255 14.72 2.77 -18.24
CA PHE A 255 15.13 4.18 -18.20
C PHE A 255 15.90 4.46 -16.90
N PRO A 256 16.87 5.38 -16.91
CA PRO A 256 17.53 5.81 -15.69
C PRO A 256 16.59 6.63 -14.80
N ASP A 257 16.78 6.56 -13.47
CA ASP A 257 15.90 7.15 -12.46
C ASP A 257 15.63 8.65 -12.68
N ASN A 258 16.60 9.40 -13.22
CA ASN A 258 16.46 10.83 -13.49
C ASN A 258 15.62 11.16 -14.74
N GLN A 259 15.25 10.17 -15.53
CA GLN A 259 14.31 10.29 -16.65
C GLN A 259 12.89 9.84 -16.29
N MET A 260 12.72 9.23 -15.11
CA MET A 260 11.41 8.89 -14.58
C MET A 260 10.70 10.14 -14.07
N PHE A 261 9.38 10.12 -14.05
CA PHE A 261 8.58 11.19 -13.45
C PHE A 261 8.70 11.19 -11.92
N LEU A 262 8.63 12.39 -11.32
CA LEU A 262 8.51 12.58 -9.87
C LEU A 262 7.07 12.94 -9.52
N SER A 263 6.46 12.18 -8.62
CA SER A 263 5.13 12.44 -8.05
C SER A 263 5.14 12.27 -6.53
N GLY A 264 3.98 12.38 -5.90
CA GLY A 264 3.82 12.16 -4.47
C GLY A 264 4.17 10.74 -4.05
N ASP A 265 3.70 9.74 -4.78
CA ASP A 265 4.04 8.33 -4.55
C ASP A 265 5.24 7.88 -5.39
N VAL A 266 6.03 6.98 -4.81
CA VAL A 266 7.25 6.44 -5.45
C VAL A 266 6.95 5.54 -6.65
N ARG A 267 5.74 4.99 -6.75
CA ARG A 267 5.27 4.04 -7.77
C ARG A 267 4.58 4.70 -8.97
N ALA A 268 4.56 6.03 -9.05
CA ALA A 268 3.82 6.78 -10.07
C ALA A 268 4.17 6.41 -11.53
N ASN A 269 5.29 5.77 -11.76
CA ASN A 269 5.75 5.33 -13.09
C ASN A 269 5.50 3.83 -13.34
N GLU A 270 4.80 3.11 -12.46
CA GLU A 270 4.67 1.66 -12.54
C GLU A 270 4.05 1.21 -13.86
N ASN A 271 3.04 1.93 -14.35
CA ASN A 271 2.53 1.80 -15.72
C ASN A 271 2.10 3.16 -16.29
N VAL A 272 1.88 3.21 -17.59
CA VAL A 272 1.57 4.47 -18.30
C VAL A 272 0.18 5.00 -17.97
N GLU A 273 -0.81 4.15 -17.71
CA GLU A 273 -2.16 4.55 -17.32
C GLU A 273 -2.15 5.22 -15.94
N LEU A 274 -1.46 4.62 -14.97
CA LEU A 274 -1.27 5.21 -13.65
C LEU A 274 -0.58 6.58 -13.74
N SER A 275 0.49 6.67 -14.53
CA SER A 275 1.19 7.95 -14.78
C SER A 275 0.26 9.00 -15.41
N ALA A 276 -0.63 8.60 -16.31
CA ALA A 276 -1.65 9.49 -16.90
C ALA A 276 -2.62 10.04 -15.85
N ILE A 277 -3.04 9.21 -14.88
CA ILE A 277 -3.89 9.63 -13.75
C ILE A 277 -3.15 10.62 -12.83
N HIS A 278 -1.88 10.38 -12.52
CA HIS A 278 -1.06 11.31 -11.75
C HIS A 278 -0.95 12.69 -12.44
N ILE A 279 -0.75 12.70 -13.78
CA ILE A 279 -0.70 13.94 -14.56
C ILE A 279 -2.06 14.65 -14.52
N LEU A 280 -3.16 13.90 -14.61
CA LEU A 280 -4.51 14.46 -14.53
C LEU A 280 -4.72 15.25 -13.24
N PHE A 281 -4.37 14.68 -12.08
CA PHE A 281 -4.55 15.33 -10.78
C PHE A 281 -3.53 16.41 -10.48
N LEU A 282 -2.33 16.35 -11.04
CA LEU A 282 -1.39 17.46 -11.05
C LEU A 282 -1.96 18.67 -11.81
N ARG A 283 -2.53 18.44 -13.00
CA ARG A 283 -3.18 19.50 -13.79
C ARG A 283 -4.39 20.07 -13.08
N GLU A 284 -5.22 19.22 -12.47
CA GLU A 284 -6.39 19.66 -11.71
C GLU A 284 -5.97 20.58 -10.57
N HIS A 285 -4.95 20.21 -9.79
CA HIS A 285 -4.41 21.07 -8.75
C HIS A 285 -3.96 22.44 -9.32
N ASN A 286 -3.19 22.43 -10.39
CA ASN A 286 -2.65 23.67 -10.97
C ASN A 286 -3.75 24.56 -11.57
N GLN A 287 -4.78 23.96 -12.18
CA GLN A 287 -5.93 24.71 -12.69
C GLN A 287 -6.71 25.38 -11.56
N ILE A 288 -6.97 24.66 -10.46
CA ILE A 288 -7.65 25.19 -9.28
C ILE A 288 -6.80 26.29 -8.62
N ALA A 289 -5.50 26.08 -8.44
CA ALA A 289 -4.59 27.04 -7.84
C ALA A 289 -4.53 28.33 -8.65
N ASN A 290 -4.39 28.26 -9.97
CA ASN A 290 -4.42 29.43 -10.85
C ASN A 290 -5.75 30.19 -10.77
N ALA A 291 -6.86 29.47 -10.77
CA ALA A 291 -8.19 30.10 -10.67
C ALA A 291 -8.41 30.80 -9.31
N ILE A 292 -7.96 30.16 -8.21
CA ILE A 292 -8.00 30.76 -6.86
C ILE A 292 -7.12 32.00 -6.79
N SER A 293 -5.87 31.93 -7.30
CA SER A 293 -4.91 33.04 -7.31
C SER A 293 -5.48 34.26 -8.05
N ASN A 294 -6.05 34.04 -9.25
CA ASN A 294 -6.69 35.10 -10.04
C ASN A 294 -7.89 35.75 -9.34
N ALA A 295 -8.71 34.95 -8.67
CA ALA A 295 -9.90 35.43 -7.96
C ALA A 295 -9.55 36.10 -6.62
N ASN A 296 -8.41 35.79 -6.00
CA ASN A 296 -8.00 36.21 -4.66
C ASN A 296 -6.55 36.69 -4.63
N PRO A 297 -6.21 37.83 -5.25
CA PRO A 297 -4.82 38.28 -5.45
C PRO A 297 -4.06 38.67 -4.16
N LYS A 298 -4.71 38.59 -3.01
CA LYS A 298 -4.10 38.86 -1.70
C LYS A 298 -3.60 37.59 -1.00
N LEU A 299 -3.97 36.44 -1.46
CA LEU A 299 -3.52 35.17 -0.88
C LEU A 299 -2.04 34.93 -1.22
N ASN A 300 -1.30 34.40 -0.26
CA ASN A 300 0.08 33.96 -0.48
C ASN A 300 0.14 32.55 -1.11
N ASP A 301 1.33 32.11 -1.50
CA ASP A 301 1.57 30.81 -2.15
C ASP A 301 1.02 29.64 -1.34
N GLU A 302 1.28 29.61 -0.02
CA GLU A 302 0.86 28.52 0.84
C GLU A 302 -0.67 28.47 1.01
N GLU A 303 -1.32 29.61 1.13
CA GLU A 303 -2.78 29.70 1.24
C GLU A 303 -3.48 29.18 -0.01
N ILE A 304 -2.92 29.53 -1.20
CA ILE A 304 -3.43 29.05 -2.49
C ILE A 304 -3.22 27.54 -2.60
N PHE A 305 -2.00 27.06 -2.31
CA PHE A 305 -1.65 25.64 -2.36
C PHE A 305 -2.58 24.79 -1.49
N GLN A 306 -2.74 25.18 -0.22
CA GLN A 306 -3.59 24.43 0.71
C GLN A 306 -5.08 24.48 0.33
N ALA A 307 -5.55 25.59 -0.25
CA ALA A 307 -6.91 25.69 -0.73
C ALA A 307 -7.14 24.74 -1.93
N ALA A 308 -6.25 24.72 -2.90
CA ALA A 308 -6.32 23.82 -4.05
C ALA A 308 -6.20 22.34 -3.61
N ARG A 309 -5.22 22.02 -2.74
CA ARG A 309 -5.04 20.67 -2.18
C ARG A 309 -6.32 20.15 -1.52
N LYS A 310 -6.98 20.96 -0.68
CA LYS A 310 -8.23 20.56 -0.02
C LYS A 310 -9.34 20.19 -0.99
N ILE A 311 -9.45 20.91 -2.11
CA ILE A 311 -10.47 20.63 -3.14
C ILE A 311 -10.12 19.32 -3.86
N VAL A 312 -8.89 19.16 -4.33
CA VAL A 312 -8.45 17.92 -5.01
C VAL A 312 -8.64 16.69 -4.12
N VAL A 313 -8.27 16.77 -2.83
CA VAL A 313 -8.52 15.68 -1.87
C VAL A 313 -10.01 15.37 -1.75
N ALA A 314 -10.86 16.39 -1.67
CA ALA A 314 -12.31 16.20 -1.59
C ALA A 314 -12.87 15.55 -2.89
N GLU A 315 -12.34 15.90 -4.06
CA GLU A 315 -12.70 15.28 -5.33
C GLU A 315 -12.30 13.81 -5.37
N ILE A 316 -11.08 13.45 -4.94
CA ILE A 316 -10.65 12.04 -4.82
C ILE A 316 -11.58 11.27 -3.88
N GLN A 317 -11.92 11.84 -2.71
CA GLN A 317 -12.84 11.23 -1.76
C GLN A 317 -14.23 11.02 -2.36
N VAL A 318 -14.79 12.03 -3.03
CA VAL A 318 -16.14 11.95 -3.64
C VAL A 318 -16.19 10.90 -4.75
N ILE A 319 -15.24 10.91 -5.68
CA ILE A 319 -15.17 9.94 -6.78
C ILE A 319 -15.07 8.53 -6.21
N THR A 320 -14.22 8.33 -5.21
CA THR A 320 -14.06 7.03 -4.55
C THR A 320 -15.37 6.49 -3.99
N TYR A 321 -16.12 7.30 -3.24
CA TYR A 321 -17.31 6.80 -2.54
C TYR A 321 -18.61 6.91 -3.33
N LYS A 322 -18.68 7.75 -4.36
CA LYS A 322 -19.89 7.91 -5.17
C LYS A 322 -19.83 7.23 -6.54
N GLU A 323 -18.65 6.94 -7.07
CA GLU A 323 -18.49 6.31 -8.38
C GLU A 323 -17.75 4.96 -8.26
N PHE A 324 -16.50 4.92 -7.77
CA PHE A 324 -15.65 3.72 -7.75
C PHE A 324 -16.20 2.60 -6.85
N LEU A 325 -16.41 2.86 -5.56
CA LEU A 325 -16.87 1.81 -4.62
C LEU A 325 -18.25 1.26 -4.98
N PRO A 326 -19.25 2.07 -5.40
CA PRO A 326 -20.52 1.53 -5.91
C PRO A 326 -20.34 0.70 -7.19
N ALA A 327 -19.43 1.07 -8.08
CA ALA A 327 -19.13 0.29 -9.28
C ALA A 327 -18.52 -1.06 -8.93
N LEU A 328 -17.52 -1.10 -8.04
CA LEU A 328 -16.83 -2.31 -7.63
C LEU A 328 -17.70 -3.22 -6.73
N LEU A 329 -18.22 -2.67 -5.65
CA LEU A 329 -18.82 -3.43 -4.55
C LEU A 329 -20.35 -3.52 -4.61
N GLY A 330 -21.01 -2.70 -5.46
CA GLY A 330 -22.46 -2.50 -5.45
C GLY A 330 -22.89 -1.34 -4.54
N THR A 331 -24.03 -0.74 -4.86
CA THR A 331 -24.51 0.53 -4.29
C THR A 331 -24.79 0.53 -2.79
N ASN A 332 -24.98 -0.65 -2.18
CA ASN A 332 -25.34 -0.78 -0.75
C ASN A 332 -24.23 -1.41 0.10
N ALA A 333 -23.03 -1.60 -0.47
CA ALA A 333 -21.92 -2.25 0.24
C ALA A 333 -21.34 -1.37 1.36
N ILE A 334 -21.30 -0.05 1.15
CA ILE A 334 -20.79 0.94 2.10
C ILE A 334 -21.95 1.55 2.89
N ARG A 335 -21.86 1.50 4.21
CA ARG A 335 -22.88 2.08 5.10
C ARG A 335 -22.92 3.61 4.94
N PRO A 336 -24.09 4.24 5.18
CA PRO A 336 -24.19 5.71 5.18
C PRO A 336 -23.22 6.36 6.17
N TYR A 337 -22.65 7.50 5.78
CA TYR A 337 -21.79 8.28 6.69
C TYR A 337 -22.60 8.98 7.78
N ASN A 338 -22.21 8.74 9.03
CA ASN A 338 -22.88 9.31 10.21
C ASN A 338 -21.96 10.25 11.03
N GLY A 339 -20.95 10.82 10.38
CA GLY A 339 -19.99 11.73 11.01
C GLY A 339 -18.69 11.08 11.43
N TYR A 340 -17.70 11.92 11.76
CA TYR A 340 -16.39 11.50 12.25
C TYR A 340 -16.49 10.79 13.60
N LYS A 341 -15.74 9.70 13.74
CA LYS A 341 -15.68 8.86 14.94
C LYS A 341 -14.23 8.75 15.44
N PRO A 342 -13.88 9.42 16.54
CA PRO A 342 -12.50 9.46 17.06
C PRO A 342 -12.01 8.10 17.59
N ASP A 343 -12.90 7.16 17.82
CA ASP A 343 -12.64 5.78 18.27
C ASP A 343 -12.48 4.78 17.12
N VAL A 344 -12.63 5.23 15.87
CA VAL A 344 -12.38 4.40 14.69
C VAL A 344 -10.94 4.58 14.22
N ASN A 345 -10.18 3.48 14.18
CA ASN A 345 -8.81 3.45 13.65
C ASN A 345 -8.85 3.26 12.12
N PRO A 346 -8.39 4.27 11.33
CA PRO A 346 -8.36 4.18 9.87
C PRO A 346 -7.18 3.35 9.33
N GLY A 347 -6.26 2.88 10.19
CA GLY A 347 -5.08 2.11 9.77
C GLY A 347 -5.42 1.00 8.78
N ILE A 348 -4.50 0.74 7.86
CA ILE A 348 -4.70 -0.25 6.80
C ILE A 348 -4.59 -1.66 7.37
N ALA A 349 -5.59 -2.50 7.10
CA ALA A 349 -5.56 -3.91 7.47
C ALA A 349 -4.69 -4.72 6.50
N THR A 350 -3.88 -5.64 7.02
CA THR A 350 -3.03 -6.49 6.17
C THR A 350 -3.86 -7.40 5.26
N GLU A 351 -5.05 -7.84 5.71
CA GLU A 351 -5.99 -8.60 4.89
C GLU A 351 -6.53 -7.79 3.71
N PHE A 352 -6.65 -6.48 3.86
CA PHE A 352 -7.01 -5.58 2.78
C PHE A 352 -5.84 -5.39 1.81
N SER A 353 -4.70 -4.84 2.26
CA SER A 353 -3.58 -4.46 1.39
C SER A 353 -2.88 -5.64 0.71
N THR A 354 -2.84 -6.79 1.39
CA THR A 354 -2.08 -7.97 0.94
C THR A 354 -2.98 -9.07 0.39
N GLY A 355 -4.28 -8.95 0.60
CA GLY A 355 -5.30 -9.90 0.14
C GLY A 355 -6.34 -9.25 -0.76
N ALA A 356 -7.39 -8.70 -0.17
CA ALA A 356 -8.60 -8.33 -0.88
C ALA A 356 -8.43 -7.20 -1.91
N TYR A 357 -7.59 -6.19 -1.66
CA TYR A 357 -7.46 -5.06 -2.59
C TYR A 357 -6.54 -5.35 -3.78
N ARG A 358 -5.93 -6.56 -3.83
CA ARG A 358 -5.17 -7.05 -5.00
C ARG A 358 -6.04 -7.66 -6.09
N ILE A 359 -7.35 -7.46 -6.02
CA ILE A 359 -8.30 -7.84 -7.08
C ILE A 359 -7.97 -7.17 -8.41
N GLY A 360 -7.45 -5.93 -8.38
CA GLY A 360 -7.11 -5.18 -9.59
C GLY A 360 -6.23 -5.93 -10.58
N HIS A 361 -5.40 -6.86 -10.09
CA HIS A 361 -4.51 -7.65 -10.93
C HIS A 361 -5.24 -8.61 -11.88
N THR A 362 -6.48 -9.00 -11.61
CA THR A 362 -7.29 -9.86 -12.49
C THR A 362 -8.07 -9.07 -13.53
N LEU A 363 -8.19 -7.76 -13.34
CA LEU A 363 -8.98 -6.87 -14.19
C LEU A 363 -8.23 -6.36 -15.44
N ILE A 364 -6.91 -6.52 -15.49
CA ILE A 364 -6.01 -5.86 -16.45
C ILE A 364 -6.05 -6.62 -17.80
N ASN A 365 -6.06 -5.87 -18.90
CA ASN A 365 -5.92 -6.37 -20.28
C ASN A 365 -4.44 -6.64 -20.64
N ASP A 366 -4.18 -7.40 -21.71
CA ASP A 366 -2.81 -7.79 -22.12
C ASP A 366 -2.12 -6.73 -22.99
N ASP A 367 -2.87 -5.69 -23.38
CA ASP A 367 -2.43 -4.56 -24.18
C ASP A 367 -3.05 -3.24 -23.68
N VAL A 368 -2.49 -2.13 -24.13
CA VAL A 368 -2.92 -0.77 -23.78
C VAL A 368 -3.06 0.03 -25.08
N GLU A 369 -4.28 0.39 -25.43
CA GLU A 369 -4.57 1.16 -26.64
C GLU A 369 -4.31 2.67 -26.42
N LEU A 370 -3.98 3.36 -27.50
CA LEU A 370 -3.81 4.81 -27.54
C LEU A 370 -4.93 5.41 -28.39
N LEU A 371 -5.95 6.00 -27.74
CA LEU A 371 -7.20 6.41 -28.41
C LEU A 371 -7.36 7.93 -28.50
N ASP A 372 -7.87 8.40 -29.62
CA ASP A 372 -8.26 9.81 -29.81
C ASP A 372 -9.61 10.13 -29.10
N ASN A 373 -10.07 11.38 -29.21
CA ASN A 373 -11.32 11.82 -28.60
C ASN A 373 -12.56 11.07 -29.17
N ASP A 374 -12.46 10.55 -30.40
CA ASP A 374 -13.54 9.81 -31.07
C ASP A 374 -13.46 8.30 -30.79
N GLY A 375 -12.41 7.82 -30.16
CA GLY A 375 -12.18 6.41 -29.83
C GLY A 375 -11.46 5.65 -30.95
N ASN A 376 -10.79 6.34 -31.88
CA ASN A 376 -9.97 5.70 -32.89
C ASN A 376 -8.53 5.55 -32.37
N GLU A 377 -7.88 4.46 -32.70
CA GLU A 377 -6.46 4.26 -32.44
C GLU A 377 -5.60 5.32 -33.16
N ILE A 378 -4.70 5.95 -32.42
CA ILE A 378 -3.76 6.95 -32.95
C ILE A 378 -2.37 6.37 -33.22
N ASP A 379 -2.06 5.24 -32.64
CA ASP A 379 -0.84 4.48 -32.81
C ASP A 379 -1.10 3.01 -32.50
N GLU A 380 -0.16 2.13 -32.78
CA GLU A 380 -0.23 0.70 -32.44
C GLU A 380 -0.37 0.52 -30.92
N ALA A 381 -1.27 -0.39 -30.48
CA ALA A 381 -1.44 -0.71 -29.07
C ALA A 381 -0.13 -1.22 -28.46
N LEU A 382 0.13 -0.80 -27.24
CA LEU A 382 1.30 -1.24 -26.49
C LEU A 382 1.03 -2.63 -25.89
N ALA A 383 1.94 -3.58 -26.05
CA ALA A 383 1.89 -4.76 -25.19
C ALA A 383 2.03 -4.34 -23.73
N LEU A 384 1.30 -4.98 -22.81
CA LEU A 384 1.32 -4.60 -21.40
C LEU A 384 2.75 -4.56 -20.81
N ALA A 385 3.65 -5.46 -21.25
CA ALA A 385 5.06 -5.46 -20.84
C ALA A 385 5.81 -4.17 -21.23
N GLU A 386 5.39 -3.48 -22.27
CA GLU A 386 5.97 -2.22 -22.78
C GLU A 386 5.39 -0.99 -22.09
N ALA A 387 4.26 -1.15 -21.41
CA ALA A 387 3.57 -0.10 -20.66
C ALA A 387 4.20 0.15 -19.27
N PHE A 388 5.00 -0.79 -18.74
CA PHE A 388 5.63 -0.64 -17.42
C PHE A 388 6.87 0.26 -17.46
N PHE A 389 6.97 1.19 -16.51
CA PHE A 389 8.10 2.08 -16.29
C PHE A 389 8.57 2.82 -17.55
N ASN A 390 7.62 3.21 -18.40
CA ASN A 390 7.89 3.82 -19.71
C ASN A 390 7.36 5.26 -19.81
N PRO A 391 8.07 6.27 -19.26
CA PRO A 391 7.64 7.66 -19.32
C PRO A 391 7.63 8.23 -20.73
N SER A 392 8.34 7.61 -21.71
CA SER A 392 8.44 8.11 -23.07
C SER A 392 7.12 8.11 -23.83
N VAL A 393 6.20 7.20 -23.50
CA VAL A 393 4.85 7.17 -24.08
C VAL A 393 4.11 8.47 -23.77
N LEU A 394 4.05 8.84 -22.47
CA LEU A 394 3.40 10.08 -22.05
C LEU A 394 4.09 11.35 -22.56
N GLN A 395 5.41 11.31 -22.74
CA GLN A 395 6.15 12.39 -23.36
C GLN A 395 5.82 12.56 -24.85
N ALA A 396 5.47 11.45 -25.52
CA ALA A 396 5.10 11.44 -26.94
C ALA A 396 3.64 11.84 -27.18
N VAL A 397 2.70 11.25 -26.47
CA VAL A 397 1.26 11.39 -26.76
C VAL A 397 0.45 12.13 -25.67
N GLY A 398 1.04 12.39 -24.51
CA GLY A 398 0.33 12.97 -23.37
C GLY A 398 -0.63 12.00 -22.71
N PRO A 399 -1.39 12.43 -21.64
CA PRO A 399 -2.26 11.54 -20.89
C PRO A 399 -3.61 11.25 -21.56
N ALA A 400 -4.09 12.12 -22.47
CA ALA A 400 -5.46 12.01 -22.99
C ALA A 400 -5.78 10.67 -23.69
N PRO A 401 -4.91 10.12 -24.56
CA PRO A 401 -5.17 8.83 -25.20
C PRO A 401 -5.36 7.66 -24.23
N LEU A 402 -4.54 7.62 -23.19
CA LEU A 402 -4.60 6.59 -22.14
C LEU A 402 -5.85 6.75 -21.25
N LEU A 403 -6.21 7.97 -20.88
CA LEU A 403 -7.43 8.25 -20.11
C LEU A 403 -8.70 7.94 -20.91
N LYS A 404 -8.64 8.07 -22.26
CA LYS A 404 -9.71 7.66 -23.16
C LYS A 404 -9.82 6.13 -23.20
N TYR A 405 -8.70 5.42 -23.37
CA TYR A 405 -8.62 3.97 -23.34
C TYR A 405 -9.25 3.41 -22.05
N LEU A 406 -8.80 3.86 -20.88
CA LEU A 406 -9.38 3.45 -19.59
C LEU A 406 -10.91 3.60 -19.52
N ALA A 407 -11.50 4.54 -20.27
CA ALA A 407 -12.95 4.79 -20.26
C ALA A 407 -13.72 3.97 -21.30
N THR A 408 -13.07 3.49 -22.34
CA THR A 408 -13.72 2.89 -23.51
C THR A 408 -13.27 1.47 -23.81
N ASP A 409 -12.52 0.87 -22.90
CA ASP A 409 -12.27 -0.56 -22.92
C ASP A 409 -12.87 -1.25 -21.68
N LYS A 410 -13.19 -2.53 -21.79
CA LYS A 410 -13.78 -3.34 -20.73
C LYS A 410 -12.70 -4.10 -19.98
N ALA A 411 -12.64 -3.90 -18.67
CA ALA A 411 -11.80 -4.68 -17.80
C ALA A 411 -12.13 -6.18 -17.87
N GLN A 412 -11.15 -7.03 -17.61
CA GLN A 412 -11.35 -8.47 -17.45
C GLN A 412 -12.27 -8.77 -16.25
N GLU A 413 -12.77 -10.00 -16.12
CA GLU A 413 -13.58 -10.41 -14.96
C GLU A 413 -12.73 -10.50 -13.68
N VAL A 414 -13.34 -10.20 -12.55
CA VAL A 414 -12.71 -10.45 -11.25
C VAL A 414 -12.85 -11.93 -10.90
N ASP A 415 -11.87 -12.71 -11.24
CA ASP A 415 -11.83 -14.14 -10.94
C ASP A 415 -10.41 -14.60 -10.56
N THR A 416 -10.13 -15.87 -10.64
CA THR A 416 -8.80 -16.41 -10.33
C THR A 416 -7.79 -16.25 -11.45
N GLN A 417 -8.19 -15.80 -12.65
CA GLN A 417 -7.36 -15.79 -13.84
C GLN A 417 -6.68 -14.43 -14.05
N LEU A 418 -5.49 -14.43 -14.62
CA LEU A 418 -4.71 -13.24 -14.99
C LEU A 418 -4.17 -13.40 -16.41
N VAL A 419 -4.04 -12.29 -17.12
CA VAL A 419 -3.41 -12.25 -18.43
C VAL A 419 -1.96 -12.71 -18.38
N ASN A 420 -1.48 -13.20 -19.52
CA ASN A 420 -0.14 -13.78 -19.62
C ASN A 420 0.97 -12.74 -19.39
N GLY A 421 0.75 -11.48 -19.78
CA GLY A 421 1.66 -10.36 -19.50
C GLY A 421 2.00 -10.21 -18.04
N LEU A 422 1.05 -10.46 -17.14
CA LEU A 422 1.25 -10.39 -15.68
C LEU A 422 1.76 -11.71 -15.08
N ARG A 423 1.39 -12.86 -15.66
CA ARG A 423 1.74 -14.16 -15.09
C ARG A 423 3.14 -14.65 -15.45
N ASN A 424 3.63 -14.29 -16.62
CA ASN A 424 4.87 -14.83 -17.12
C ASN A 424 5.87 -13.78 -17.59
N PHE A 425 5.42 -12.53 -17.82
CA PHE A 425 6.23 -11.46 -18.41
C PHE A 425 6.24 -10.15 -17.61
N LEU A 426 5.79 -10.16 -16.35
CA LEU A 426 5.80 -8.96 -15.53
C LEU A 426 7.24 -8.41 -15.42
N PHE A 427 7.44 -7.19 -15.90
CA PHE A 427 8.71 -6.45 -15.97
C PHE A 427 9.79 -7.07 -16.86
N GLY A 428 9.46 -8.08 -17.67
CA GLY A 428 10.39 -8.66 -18.63
C GLY A 428 10.17 -10.14 -18.89
N PRO A 429 10.99 -10.78 -19.76
CA PRO A 429 10.87 -12.18 -20.05
C PRO A 429 11.32 -13.08 -18.88
N PRO A 430 10.75 -14.28 -18.75
CA PRO A 430 11.12 -15.24 -17.71
C PRO A 430 12.62 -15.57 -17.71
N GLY A 431 13.23 -15.55 -16.53
CA GLY A 431 14.66 -15.77 -16.34
C GLY A 431 15.56 -14.58 -16.71
N ALA A 432 14.98 -13.48 -17.19
CA ALA A 432 15.68 -12.22 -17.50
C ALA A 432 14.93 -11.00 -16.92
N GLY A 433 14.47 -11.13 -15.68
CA GLY A 433 13.74 -10.08 -14.94
C GLY A 433 12.24 -10.29 -14.85
N GLY A 434 11.65 -11.25 -15.58
CA GLY A 434 10.22 -11.53 -15.57
C GLY A 434 9.76 -12.23 -14.29
N PHE A 435 8.57 -11.83 -13.82
CA PHE A 435 7.92 -12.37 -12.63
C PHE A 435 6.53 -12.93 -12.96
N ASP A 436 5.95 -13.60 -11.97
CA ASP A 436 4.55 -14.07 -11.96
C ASP A 436 3.79 -13.35 -10.86
N LEU A 437 2.96 -12.37 -11.24
CA LEU A 437 2.23 -11.53 -10.27
C LEU A 437 1.26 -12.34 -9.39
N ALA A 438 0.62 -13.39 -9.92
CA ALA A 438 -0.23 -14.27 -9.12
C ALA A 438 0.58 -14.98 -8.02
N SER A 439 1.74 -15.50 -8.38
CA SER A 439 2.67 -16.12 -7.42
C SER A 439 3.16 -15.12 -6.37
N LEU A 440 3.50 -13.90 -6.79
CA LEU A 440 3.93 -12.83 -5.88
C LEU A 440 2.82 -12.47 -4.88
N ASN A 441 1.55 -12.38 -5.31
CA ASN A 441 0.41 -12.09 -4.44
C ASN A 441 0.23 -13.17 -3.37
N ILE A 442 0.25 -14.44 -3.77
CA ILE A 442 0.13 -15.58 -2.87
C ILE A 442 1.29 -15.60 -1.86
N GLN A 443 2.51 -15.43 -2.35
CA GLN A 443 3.71 -15.45 -1.49
C GLN A 443 3.74 -14.26 -0.53
N ARG A 444 3.27 -13.09 -0.95
CA ARG A 444 3.18 -11.91 -0.08
C ARG A 444 2.18 -12.12 1.06
N GLY A 445 1.04 -12.74 0.80
CA GLY A 445 0.09 -13.12 1.85
C GLY A 445 0.73 -14.07 2.88
N ARG A 446 1.53 -15.03 2.43
CA ARG A 446 2.26 -15.95 3.30
C ARG A 446 3.36 -15.26 4.09
N ASP A 447 4.12 -14.35 3.45
CA ASP A 447 5.13 -13.51 4.11
C ASP A 447 4.54 -12.63 5.22
N HIS A 448 3.36 -12.06 4.98
CA HIS A 448 2.65 -11.26 5.98
C HIS A 448 1.95 -12.11 7.05
N GLY A 449 2.05 -13.42 7.00
CA GLY A 449 1.39 -14.31 7.95
C GLY A 449 -0.12 -14.22 7.91
N LEU A 450 -0.72 -14.02 6.72
CA LEU A 450 -2.18 -14.02 6.61
C LEU A 450 -2.77 -15.37 7.02
N SER A 451 -3.86 -15.30 7.75
CA SER A 451 -4.72 -16.46 8.03
C SER A 451 -5.25 -17.05 6.72
N ASP A 452 -5.64 -18.32 6.75
CA ASP A 452 -6.36 -18.93 5.64
C ASP A 452 -7.68 -18.20 5.36
N TYR A 453 -8.20 -18.40 4.14
CA TYR A 453 -9.44 -17.80 3.68
C TYR A 453 -10.60 -17.98 4.68
N ASN A 454 -10.80 -19.20 5.18
CA ASN A 454 -11.93 -19.53 6.04
C ASN A 454 -11.82 -18.93 7.45
N THR A 455 -10.60 -18.81 7.97
CA THR A 455 -10.31 -18.10 9.23
C THR A 455 -10.54 -16.60 9.08
N THR A 456 -10.11 -16.03 7.96
CA THR A 456 -10.33 -14.61 7.67
C THR A 456 -11.82 -14.29 7.52
N ARG A 457 -12.61 -15.14 6.83
CA ARG A 457 -14.08 -14.98 6.77
C ARG A 457 -14.69 -14.85 8.15
N ALA A 458 -14.33 -15.76 9.06
CA ALA A 458 -14.86 -15.73 10.42
C ALA A 458 -14.45 -14.46 11.20
N ALA A 459 -13.22 -13.96 10.99
CA ALA A 459 -12.74 -12.73 11.62
C ALA A 459 -13.54 -11.50 11.16
N TYR A 460 -13.97 -11.49 9.91
CA TYR A 460 -14.84 -10.43 9.36
C TYR A 460 -16.35 -10.68 9.57
N GLY A 461 -16.70 -11.64 10.43
CA GLY A 461 -18.09 -11.92 10.82
C GLY A 461 -18.88 -12.72 9.78
N LEU A 462 -18.24 -13.31 8.80
CA LEU A 462 -18.87 -14.19 7.81
C LEU A 462 -18.86 -15.65 8.26
N PRO A 463 -19.86 -16.45 7.92
CA PRO A 463 -19.87 -17.87 8.26
C PRO A 463 -18.72 -18.60 7.53
N ARG A 464 -18.10 -19.55 8.24
CA ARG A 464 -17.13 -20.47 7.62
C ARG A 464 -17.82 -21.35 6.59
N VAL A 465 -17.10 -21.63 5.48
CA VAL A 465 -17.54 -22.63 4.51
C VAL A 465 -17.04 -24.03 4.90
N SER A 466 -17.76 -25.07 4.55
CA SER A 466 -17.43 -26.47 4.85
C SER A 466 -17.11 -27.31 3.60
N SER A 467 -17.35 -26.75 2.42
CA SER A 467 -17.08 -27.42 1.14
C SER A 467 -16.67 -26.40 0.07
N PHE A 468 -15.98 -26.85 -0.98
CA PHE A 468 -15.62 -26.02 -2.12
C PHE A 468 -16.85 -25.53 -2.89
N ALA A 469 -17.95 -26.29 -2.89
CA ALA A 469 -19.22 -25.88 -3.51
C ALA A 469 -19.92 -24.70 -2.79
N GLN A 470 -19.49 -24.33 -1.59
CA GLN A 470 -19.95 -23.13 -0.90
C GLN A 470 -19.06 -21.89 -1.21
N ILE A 471 -17.96 -22.09 -1.91
CA ILE A 471 -17.11 -21.00 -2.40
C ILE A 471 -17.60 -20.54 -3.77
N THR A 472 -17.77 -21.50 -4.69
CA THR A 472 -18.20 -21.23 -6.07
C THR A 472 -19.06 -22.37 -6.60
N LEU A 473 -19.97 -22.05 -7.50
CA LEU A 473 -20.78 -23.03 -8.23
C LEU A 473 -20.03 -23.64 -9.43
N ASN A 474 -18.85 -23.08 -9.81
CA ASN A 474 -18.05 -23.58 -10.93
C ASN A 474 -17.33 -24.90 -10.54
N PRO A 475 -17.75 -26.07 -11.12
CA PRO A 475 -17.18 -27.37 -10.72
C PRO A 475 -15.71 -27.54 -11.12
N ALA A 476 -15.24 -26.83 -12.16
CA ALA A 476 -13.84 -26.88 -12.56
C ALA A 476 -12.96 -26.17 -11.54
N VAL A 477 -13.37 -25.00 -11.05
CA VAL A 477 -12.67 -24.27 -9.99
C VAL A 477 -12.69 -25.08 -8.68
N GLN A 478 -13.84 -25.68 -8.30
CA GLN A 478 -13.93 -26.56 -7.13
C GLN A 478 -12.90 -27.71 -7.21
N ALA A 479 -12.82 -28.39 -8.36
CA ALA A 479 -11.88 -29.49 -8.57
C ALA A 479 -10.43 -29.05 -8.47
N LYS A 480 -10.07 -27.92 -9.06
CA LYS A 480 -8.73 -27.32 -8.98
C LYS A 480 -8.36 -26.96 -7.54
N LEU A 481 -9.26 -26.29 -6.80
CA LEU A 481 -9.06 -25.94 -5.39
C LEU A 481 -8.90 -27.19 -4.51
N LEU A 482 -9.70 -28.22 -4.73
CA LEU A 482 -9.57 -29.50 -4.01
C LEU A 482 -8.21 -30.17 -4.30
N ALA A 483 -7.79 -30.23 -5.55
CA ALA A 483 -6.52 -30.82 -5.94
C ALA A 483 -5.31 -30.08 -5.36
N LEU A 484 -5.38 -28.74 -5.28
CA LEU A 484 -4.30 -27.90 -4.79
C LEU A 484 -4.21 -27.87 -3.26
N TYR A 485 -5.34 -27.70 -2.58
CA TYR A 485 -5.35 -27.41 -1.13
C TYR A 485 -5.89 -28.57 -0.28
N GLY A 486 -6.64 -29.50 -0.85
CA GLY A 486 -7.22 -30.62 -0.13
C GLY A 486 -8.31 -30.27 0.90
N SER A 487 -8.34 -29.02 1.37
CA SER A 487 -9.26 -28.53 2.39
C SER A 487 -9.59 -27.05 2.22
N VAL A 488 -10.84 -26.67 2.48
CA VAL A 488 -11.26 -25.24 2.50
C VAL A 488 -10.56 -24.43 3.58
N ASN A 489 -10.00 -25.08 4.60
CA ASN A 489 -9.25 -24.42 5.69
C ASN A 489 -7.75 -24.25 5.38
N ALA A 490 -7.31 -24.60 4.17
CA ALA A 490 -5.92 -24.43 3.75
C ALA A 490 -5.73 -23.36 2.66
N ILE A 491 -6.81 -22.83 2.09
CA ILE A 491 -6.78 -21.92 0.95
C ILE A 491 -6.15 -20.58 1.36
N ASP A 492 -5.23 -20.06 0.54
CA ASP A 492 -4.71 -18.71 0.71
C ASP A 492 -5.84 -17.68 0.54
N LEU A 493 -5.84 -16.62 1.37
CA LEU A 493 -6.93 -15.63 1.38
C LEU A 493 -7.22 -15.05 -0.01
N TRP A 494 -6.17 -14.64 -0.75
CA TRP A 494 -6.32 -14.05 -2.08
C TRP A 494 -6.98 -15.02 -3.06
N VAL A 495 -6.54 -16.28 -3.06
CA VAL A 495 -7.09 -17.32 -3.95
C VAL A 495 -8.54 -17.64 -3.60
N GLY A 496 -8.84 -17.79 -2.31
CA GLY A 496 -10.20 -18.13 -1.87
C GLY A 496 -11.19 -16.99 -2.13
N GLY A 497 -10.77 -15.75 -1.93
CA GLY A 497 -11.63 -14.57 -2.17
C GLY A 497 -11.91 -14.33 -3.66
N LEU A 498 -10.94 -14.58 -4.54
CA LEU A 498 -11.14 -14.53 -6.00
C LEU A 498 -12.00 -15.68 -6.54
N ALA A 499 -11.96 -16.84 -5.87
CA ALA A 499 -12.73 -17.99 -6.31
C ALA A 499 -14.22 -17.92 -5.90
N GLU A 500 -14.62 -16.96 -5.07
CA GLU A 500 -16.02 -16.81 -4.65
C GLU A 500 -16.91 -16.36 -5.82
N ASP A 501 -18.11 -16.93 -5.90
CA ASP A 501 -19.15 -16.36 -6.76
C ASP A 501 -19.47 -14.93 -6.33
N HIS A 502 -19.65 -14.02 -7.29
CA HIS A 502 -19.93 -12.62 -7.03
C HIS A 502 -21.29 -12.41 -6.37
N LEU A 503 -21.38 -11.41 -5.51
CA LEU A 503 -22.67 -10.96 -4.99
C LEU A 503 -23.44 -10.18 -6.07
N ALA A 504 -24.76 -10.24 -5.99
CA ALA A 504 -25.61 -9.51 -6.93
C ALA A 504 -25.29 -8.00 -6.96
N GLY A 505 -24.93 -7.48 -8.13
CA GLY A 505 -24.54 -6.08 -8.31
C GLY A 505 -23.12 -5.73 -7.83
N SER A 506 -22.32 -6.70 -7.45
CA SER A 506 -20.92 -6.56 -7.05
C SER A 506 -20.00 -7.30 -8.04
N SER A 507 -18.78 -6.86 -8.18
CA SER A 507 -17.74 -7.59 -8.95
C SER A 507 -16.87 -8.47 -8.06
N VAL A 508 -17.24 -8.64 -6.80
CA VAL A 508 -16.51 -9.50 -5.85
C VAL A 508 -17.49 -10.34 -5.03
N GLY A 509 -16.98 -11.45 -4.51
CA GLY A 509 -17.67 -12.29 -3.58
C GLY A 509 -17.77 -11.69 -2.17
N PRO A 510 -18.50 -12.36 -1.23
CA PRO A 510 -18.81 -11.81 0.09
C PRO A 510 -17.57 -11.51 0.94
N THR A 511 -16.49 -12.27 0.81
CA THR A 511 -15.30 -12.07 1.63
C THR A 511 -14.59 -10.77 1.24
N PHE A 512 -14.30 -10.58 -0.04
CA PHE A 512 -13.62 -9.39 -0.50
C PHE A 512 -14.51 -8.14 -0.38
N GLN A 513 -15.81 -8.26 -0.67
CA GLN A 513 -16.72 -7.14 -0.43
C GLN A 513 -16.68 -6.69 1.04
N ARG A 514 -16.71 -7.63 2.00
CA ARG A 514 -16.70 -7.30 3.43
C ARG A 514 -15.39 -6.68 3.88
N ILE A 515 -14.24 -7.19 3.42
CA ILE A 515 -12.92 -6.65 3.76
C ILE A 515 -12.74 -5.24 3.20
N ILE A 516 -13.07 -5.05 1.92
CA ILE A 516 -12.93 -3.75 1.24
C ILE A 516 -13.89 -2.71 1.86
N ALA A 517 -15.15 -3.08 2.07
CA ALA A 517 -16.13 -2.19 2.68
C ALA A 517 -15.72 -1.75 4.10
N ASP A 518 -15.25 -2.69 4.94
CA ASP A 518 -14.77 -2.39 6.30
C ASP A 518 -13.61 -1.38 6.28
N GLN A 519 -12.63 -1.60 5.39
CA GLN A 519 -11.49 -0.70 5.28
C GLN A 519 -11.94 0.72 4.87
N PHE A 520 -12.72 0.85 3.81
CA PHE A 520 -13.16 2.16 3.35
C PHE A 520 -14.12 2.83 4.34
N GLU A 521 -14.98 2.10 5.05
CA GLU A 521 -15.77 2.67 6.13
C GLU A 521 -14.89 3.25 7.25
N ARG A 522 -13.80 2.56 7.63
CA ARG A 522 -12.85 3.05 8.63
C ARG A 522 -12.05 4.26 8.15
N LEU A 523 -11.60 4.26 6.89
CA LEU A 523 -10.92 5.41 6.28
C LEU A 523 -11.77 6.67 6.32
N ARG A 524 -13.06 6.55 6.00
CA ARG A 524 -14.02 7.66 6.01
C ARG A 524 -14.40 8.10 7.41
N ASP A 525 -14.83 7.14 8.24
CA ASP A 525 -15.39 7.42 9.57
C ASP A 525 -14.31 7.88 10.56
N GLY A 526 -13.06 7.44 10.39
CA GLY A 526 -11.90 7.82 11.20
C GLY A 526 -11.17 9.08 10.71
N ASP A 527 -11.61 9.70 9.60
CA ASP A 527 -10.98 10.91 9.06
C ASP A 527 -11.65 12.19 9.55
N ARG A 528 -10.90 12.99 10.31
CA ARG A 528 -11.36 14.31 10.78
C ARG A 528 -11.46 15.34 9.65
N PHE A 529 -10.74 15.14 8.57
CA PHE A 529 -10.69 16.01 7.39
C PHE A 529 -11.55 15.49 6.22
N TRP A 530 -12.49 14.59 6.50
CA TRP A 530 -13.46 14.12 5.50
C TRP A 530 -14.18 15.30 4.84
N TYR A 531 -14.33 15.29 3.51
CA TYR A 531 -14.77 16.44 2.72
C TYR A 531 -16.04 17.12 3.25
N SER A 532 -17.06 16.36 3.69
CA SER A 532 -18.31 16.93 4.20
C SER A 532 -18.18 17.56 5.61
N LYS A 533 -16.99 17.44 6.23
CA LYS A 533 -16.62 18.17 7.46
C LYS A 533 -15.83 19.44 7.14
N VAL A 534 -15.09 19.43 6.04
CA VAL A 534 -14.22 20.54 5.61
C VAL A 534 -15.01 21.58 4.84
N PHE A 535 -15.96 21.16 4.00
CA PHE A 535 -16.74 22.03 3.12
C PHE A 535 -18.21 22.13 3.55
N SER A 536 -18.85 23.22 3.16
CA SER A 536 -20.28 23.48 3.42
C SER A 536 -20.88 24.34 2.32
N GLY A 537 -22.22 24.39 2.26
CA GLY A 537 -22.96 25.21 1.30
C GLY A 537 -22.57 24.94 -0.17
N PRO A 538 -22.46 26.00 -1.01
CA PRO A 538 -22.23 25.82 -2.45
C PRO A 538 -20.92 25.09 -2.81
N GLN A 539 -19.89 25.17 -1.96
CA GLN A 539 -18.65 24.41 -2.18
C GLN A 539 -18.87 22.90 -2.00
N LEU A 540 -19.52 22.51 -0.90
CA LEU A 540 -19.87 21.11 -0.67
C LEU A 540 -20.77 20.57 -1.80
N GLU A 541 -21.79 21.32 -2.19
CA GLU A 541 -22.67 20.93 -3.31
C GLU A 541 -21.91 20.74 -4.63
N SER A 542 -20.92 21.61 -4.92
CA SER A 542 -20.10 21.51 -6.12
C SER A 542 -19.19 20.29 -6.07
N ILE A 543 -18.53 20.04 -4.94
CA ILE A 543 -17.70 18.85 -4.71
C ILE A 543 -18.55 17.58 -4.88
N GLU A 544 -19.72 17.53 -4.25
CA GLU A 544 -20.60 16.36 -4.30
C GLU A 544 -21.16 16.04 -5.68
N ARG A 545 -21.16 17.00 -6.61
CA ARG A 545 -21.56 16.83 -7.99
C ARG A 545 -20.40 16.53 -8.93
N THR A 546 -19.15 16.77 -8.51
CA THR A 546 -17.97 16.51 -9.33
C THR A 546 -17.84 15.02 -9.61
N ARG A 547 -17.63 14.68 -10.87
CA ARG A 547 -17.36 13.34 -11.38
C ARG A 547 -15.94 13.26 -11.92
N LEU A 548 -15.41 12.06 -12.02
CA LEU A 548 -14.11 11.86 -12.64
C LEU A 548 -14.08 12.35 -14.09
N SER A 549 -15.17 12.14 -14.83
CA SER A 549 -15.31 12.65 -16.19
C SER A 549 -15.24 14.19 -16.30
N ASP A 550 -15.65 14.92 -15.26
CA ASP A 550 -15.53 16.39 -15.24
C ASP A 550 -14.07 16.83 -15.13
N ILE A 551 -13.28 16.14 -14.29
CA ILE A 551 -11.85 16.39 -14.14
C ILE A 551 -11.12 16.08 -15.44
N ILE A 552 -11.45 14.95 -16.08
CA ILE A 552 -10.85 14.56 -17.38
C ILE A 552 -11.13 15.64 -18.43
N ARG A 553 -12.40 16.06 -18.60
CA ARG A 553 -12.79 17.04 -19.62
C ARG A 553 -12.13 18.40 -19.44
N ARG A 554 -11.91 18.87 -18.20
CA ARG A 554 -11.31 20.19 -17.96
C ARG A 554 -9.78 20.20 -18.00
N ASN A 555 -9.13 19.05 -17.91
CA ASN A 555 -7.67 18.95 -17.91
C ASN A 555 -7.07 18.29 -19.14
N THR A 556 -7.91 17.90 -20.10
CA THR A 556 -7.49 17.25 -21.35
C THR A 556 -8.27 17.80 -22.54
N THR A 557 -7.95 17.29 -23.73
CA THR A 557 -8.71 17.57 -24.98
C THR A 557 -9.92 16.65 -25.14
N LEU A 558 -10.15 15.73 -24.21
CA LEU A 558 -11.27 14.78 -24.28
C LEU A 558 -12.59 15.46 -23.95
N THR A 559 -13.48 15.50 -24.91
CA THR A 559 -14.84 16.02 -24.76
C THR A 559 -15.91 14.93 -24.92
N LYS A 560 -15.59 13.87 -25.67
CA LYS A 560 -16.46 12.71 -25.87
C LYS A 560 -16.07 11.58 -24.91
N ILE A 561 -16.52 11.68 -23.68
CA ILE A 561 -16.35 10.68 -22.64
C ILE A 561 -17.66 10.56 -21.85
N GLN A 562 -18.04 9.37 -21.40
CA GLN A 562 -19.25 9.16 -20.62
C GLN A 562 -19.21 9.84 -19.25
N ASP A 563 -20.37 10.12 -18.68
CA ASP A 563 -20.45 10.82 -17.39
C ASP A 563 -19.97 9.95 -16.23
N ASN A 564 -20.25 8.65 -16.25
CA ASN A 564 -19.67 7.69 -15.32
C ASN A 564 -18.64 6.85 -16.08
N VAL A 565 -17.37 7.18 -15.92
CA VAL A 565 -16.27 6.53 -16.64
C VAL A 565 -16.02 5.09 -16.21
N PHE A 566 -16.53 4.67 -15.07
CA PHE A 566 -16.36 3.30 -14.56
C PHE A 566 -17.21 2.25 -15.29
N PHE A 567 -18.07 2.66 -16.22
CA PHE A 567 -18.90 1.75 -17.02
C PHE A 567 -18.80 2.10 -18.49
N PHE A 568 -18.66 1.08 -19.31
CA PHE A 568 -18.59 1.19 -20.75
C PHE A 568 -19.37 0.07 -21.43
N ASP A 569 -20.16 0.43 -22.45
CA ASP A 569 -20.72 -0.49 -23.42
C ASP A 569 -20.61 0.10 -24.84
N ASP A 570 -20.58 -0.74 -25.86
CA ASP A 570 -20.36 -0.36 -27.26
C ASP A 570 -21.44 0.59 -27.81
N THR A 571 -22.62 0.61 -27.20
CA THR A 571 -23.71 1.51 -27.58
C THR A 571 -23.49 2.93 -27.08
N THR A 572 -22.75 3.07 -25.96
CA THR A 572 -22.47 4.36 -25.32
C THR A 572 -21.54 5.20 -26.17
N LEU A 573 -20.49 4.62 -26.73
CA LEU A 573 -19.47 5.34 -27.51
C LEU A 573 -20.07 6.06 -28.73
N ALA A 574 -20.89 5.38 -29.48
CA ALA A 574 -21.55 5.94 -30.69
C ALA A 574 -22.51 7.09 -30.37
N ALA A 575 -23.04 7.16 -29.16
CA ALA A 575 -23.99 8.17 -28.70
C ALA A 575 -23.35 9.38 -28.02
N LEU A 576 -22.02 9.36 -27.73
CA LEU A 576 -21.35 10.43 -27.02
C LEU A 576 -21.36 11.74 -27.81
N GLN A 577 -21.85 12.80 -27.16
CA GLN A 577 -21.76 14.15 -27.67
C GLN A 577 -20.64 14.91 -26.94
N PRO A 578 -19.94 15.86 -27.60
CA PRO A 578 -18.93 16.67 -26.95
C PRO A 578 -19.54 17.46 -25.79
N LYS A 579 -18.87 17.34 -24.62
CA LYS A 579 -19.22 18.10 -23.40
C LYS A 579 -17.96 18.82 -22.88
N SER A 580 -18.17 19.94 -22.22
CA SER A 580 -17.15 20.64 -21.43
C SER A 580 -17.56 20.69 -19.97
N SER A 581 -16.58 20.67 -19.07
CA SER A 581 -16.82 20.75 -17.63
C SER A 581 -15.96 21.87 -17.03
N PRO A 582 -16.48 23.13 -17.02
CA PRO A 582 -15.73 24.24 -16.46
C PRO A 582 -15.56 24.07 -14.94
N LEU A 583 -14.50 24.68 -14.40
CA LEU A 583 -14.25 24.69 -12.97
C LEU A 583 -15.41 25.39 -12.23
N PRO A 584 -15.98 24.77 -11.18
CA PRO A 584 -17.08 25.36 -10.43
C PRO A 584 -16.71 26.70 -9.78
N ALA A 585 -17.50 27.75 -10.00
CA ALA A 585 -17.23 29.07 -9.41
C ALA A 585 -17.17 29.07 -7.87
N ALA A 586 -17.81 28.08 -7.23
CA ALA A 586 -17.76 27.91 -5.79
C ALA A 586 -16.33 27.58 -5.29
N PHE A 587 -15.49 26.94 -6.10
CA PHE A 587 -14.10 26.60 -5.75
C PHE A 587 -13.21 27.84 -5.60
N LEU A 588 -13.58 28.96 -6.19
CA LEU A 588 -12.84 30.22 -6.12
C LEU A 588 -13.00 30.96 -4.77
N LYS A 589 -13.95 30.53 -3.94
CA LYS A 589 -14.19 31.14 -2.63
C LYS A 589 -13.34 30.42 -1.58
N VAL A 590 -12.20 31.01 -1.22
CA VAL A 590 -11.34 30.51 -0.17
C VAL A 590 -11.84 31.05 1.18
N PRO A 591 -12.31 30.20 2.11
CA PRO A 591 -12.61 30.65 3.46
C PRO A 591 -11.36 31.22 4.12
N PRO A 592 -11.49 32.21 5.04
CA PRO A 592 -10.35 32.60 5.87
C PRO A 592 -9.71 31.38 6.48
N ALA A 593 -8.37 31.38 6.58
CA ALA A 593 -7.60 30.27 7.12
C ALA A 593 -8.01 29.97 8.56
N SER A 594 -9.07 29.19 8.75
CA SER A 594 -9.54 28.71 10.04
C SER A 594 -9.32 27.21 10.12
N GLY A 595 -8.21 26.82 10.74
CA GLY A 595 -7.90 25.43 11.02
C GLY A 595 -6.57 24.96 10.43
N THR A 596 -5.98 23.97 11.08
CA THR A 596 -4.76 23.29 10.62
C THR A 596 -5.05 22.46 9.36
N ALA A 597 -4.20 22.57 8.36
CA ALA A 597 -4.20 21.61 7.25
C ALA A 597 -3.80 20.21 7.76
N PRO A 598 -4.28 19.13 7.12
CA PRO A 598 -3.82 17.80 7.45
C PRO A 598 -2.30 17.69 7.23
N ALA A 599 -1.62 17.07 8.19
CA ALA A 599 -0.19 16.76 8.05
C ALA A 599 0.03 15.83 6.86
N LEU A 600 1.17 15.96 6.18
CA LEU A 600 1.51 15.13 5.01
C LEU A 600 1.62 13.64 5.37
N ASP A 601 2.07 13.34 6.58
CA ASP A 601 2.23 11.99 7.11
C ASP A 601 0.96 11.46 7.82
N GLY A 602 -0.16 12.17 7.76
CA GLY A 602 -1.42 11.82 8.42
C GLY A 602 -1.42 11.97 9.94
N LYS A 603 -0.27 12.31 10.57
CA LYS A 603 -0.16 12.41 12.02
C LYS A 603 -1.03 13.54 12.59
N GLY A 604 -1.74 13.23 13.68
CA GLY A 604 -2.62 14.21 14.35
C GLY A 604 -3.96 14.42 13.62
N ASN A 605 -4.29 13.63 12.62
CA ASN A 605 -5.64 13.59 12.07
C ASN A 605 -6.61 13.17 13.17
N ASN A 606 -6.35 12.06 13.86
CA ASN A 606 -7.07 11.72 15.08
C ASN A 606 -6.42 12.41 16.30
N LEU A 607 -7.17 13.22 17.03
CA LEU A 607 -6.66 13.98 18.18
C LEU A 607 -6.49 13.12 19.44
N SER A 608 -7.30 12.07 19.59
CA SER A 608 -7.22 11.15 20.73
C SER A 608 -6.11 10.10 20.53
N HIS A 609 -5.85 9.74 19.28
CA HIS A 609 -4.86 8.75 18.87
C HIS A 609 -4.01 9.30 17.72
N PRO A 610 -3.05 10.20 18.00
CA PRO A 610 -2.39 11.00 16.95
C PRO A 610 -1.59 10.21 15.92
N THR A 611 -1.28 8.94 16.19
CA THR A 611 -0.55 8.06 15.27
C THR A 611 -1.45 7.13 14.46
N TRP A 612 -2.74 7.08 14.73
CA TRP A 612 -3.63 6.25 13.94
C TRP A 612 -3.70 6.76 12.49
N GLY A 613 -3.47 5.86 11.55
CA GLY A 613 -3.42 6.18 10.13
C GLY A 613 -2.22 7.00 9.68
N SER A 614 -1.23 7.28 10.55
CA SER A 614 -0.03 8.00 10.13
C SER A 614 0.98 7.09 9.41
N ALA A 615 1.84 7.69 8.59
CA ALA A 615 2.97 7.00 7.99
C ALA A 615 3.88 6.36 9.03
N GLY A 616 4.45 5.20 8.72
CA GLY A 616 5.39 4.48 9.58
C GLY A 616 4.74 3.73 10.74
N VAL A 617 3.43 3.46 10.68
CA VAL A 617 2.74 2.60 11.68
C VAL A 617 2.51 1.20 11.15
N ASP A 618 2.35 0.25 12.07
CA ASP A 618 2.07 -1.14 11.71
C ASP A 618 0.73 -1.27 10.96
N LEU A 619 0.69 -2.20 9.99
CA LEU A 619 -0.56 -2.64 9.41
C LEU A 619 -1.43 -3.28 10.50
N MET A 620 -2.72 -2.97 10.48
CA MET A 620 -3.67 -3.64 11.37
C MET A 620 -3.86 -5.11 10.97
N ARG A 621 -4.26 -5.94 11.94
CA ARG A 621 -4.68 -7.32 11.69
C ARG A 621 -6.09 -7.51 12.22
N MET A 622 -6.99 -7.94 11.35
CA MET A 622 -8.37 -8.27 11.72
C MET A 622 -8.52 -9.76 12.03
N ALA A 623 -7.66 -10.60 11.44
CA ALA A 623 -7.55 -12.03 11.74
C ALA A 623 -6.23 -12.34 12.46
N PRO A 624 -6.16 -13.45 13.24
CA PRO A 624 -4.90 -13.84 13.89
C PRO A 624 -3.78 -14.05 12.90
N ALA A 625 -2.55 -13.65 13.27
CA ALA A 625 -1.37 -13.96 12.47
C ALA A 625 -1.16 -15.49 12.40
N ALA A 626 -0.92 -16.00 11.19
CA ALA A 626 -0.79 -17.43 10.91
C ALA A 626 0.65 -17.83 10.55
N TYR A 627 1.65 -17.17 11.14
CA TYR A 627 3.06 -17.56 10.97
C TYR A 627 3.29 -18.99 11.44
N GLY A 628 4.09 -19.77 10.71
CA GLY A 628 4.32 -21.19 10.98
C GLY A 628 4.92 -21.48 12.36
N ASP A 629 5.69 -20.54 12.91
CA ASP A 629 6.25 -20.58 14.28
C ASP A 629 5.49 -19.64 15.25
N SER A 630 4.37 -19.08 14.83
CA SER A 630 3.62 -18.03 15.55
C SER A 630 4.38 -16.71 15.72
N VAL A 631 5.53 -16.56 15.10
CA VAL A 631 6.43 -15.39 15.24
C VAL A 631 6.72 -14.73 13.91
N SER A 632 7.39 -15.43 12.98
CA SER A 632 7.87 -14.83 11.73
C SER A 632 8.04 -15.80 10.55
N THR A 633 8.03 -17.11 10.78
CA THR A 633 8.10 -18.09 9.68
C THR A 633 6.88 -17.94 8.77
N PRO A 634 7.06 -17.77 7.45
CA PRO A 634 5.93 -17.54 6.53
C PRO A 634 4.81 -18.55 6.71
N ALA A 635 3.58 -18.09 6.53
CA ALA A 635 2.40 -18.94 6.63
C ALA A 635 2.35 -20.00 5.52
N GLY A 636 1.59 -21.06 5.74
CA GLY A 636 1.24 -22.00 4.68
C GLY A 636 2.37 -22.93 4.22
N SER A 637 3.27 -23.34 5.09
CA SER A 637 4.36 -24.29 4.78
C SER A 637 3.90 -25.62 4.18
N THR A 638 2.65 -26.02 4.43
CA THR A 638 2.04 -27.25 3.88
C THR A 638 1.20 -27.02 2.63
N ARG A 639 1.10 -25.76 2.17
CA ARG A 639 0.36 -25.38 0.95
C ARG A 639 1.23 -25.63 -0.29
N PRO A 640 0.63 -25.79 -1.48
CA PRO A 640 1.39 -25.90 -2.73
C PRO A 640 2.25 -24.67 -2.96
N SER A 641 3.30 -24.77 -3.78
CA SER A 641 4.07 -23.57 -4.16
C SER A 641 3.15 -22.55 -4.83
N ALA A 642 3.45 -21.27 -4.66
CA ALA A 642 2.64 -20.20 -5.24
C ALA A 642 2.59 -20.32 -6.78
N ARG A 643 3.72 -20.71 -7.44
CA ARG A 643 3.75 -20.92 -8.88
C ARG A 643 2.92 -22.13 -9.33
N LEU A 644 2.81 -23.18 -8.54
CA LEU A 644 1.93 -24.31 -8.86
C LEU A 644 0.46 -23.87 -8.82
N VAL A 645 0.07 -23.03 -7.85
CA VAL A 645 -1.28 -22.46 -7.77
C VAL A 645 -1.55 -21.57 -8.98
N SER A 646 -0.62 -20.68 -9.32
CA SER A 646 -0.70 -19.81 -10.51
C SER A 646 -0.92 -20.63 -11.79
N ASN A 647 -0.10 -21.65 -12.03
CA ASN A 647 -0.21 -22.49 -13.24
C ASN A 647 -1.53 -23.26 -13.31
N SER A 648 -2.04 -23.71 -12.18
CA SER A 648 -3.25 -24.54 -12.16
C SER A 648 -4.54 -23.75 -12.22
N LEU A 649 -4.56 -22.54 -11.66
CA LEU A 649 -5.78 -21.78 -11.42
C LEU A 649 -5.82 -20.43 -12.13
N CYS A 650 -4.65 -19.76 -12.32
CA CYS A 650 -4.64 -18.37 -12.73
C CYS A 650 -4.34 -18.16 -14.24
N ASP A 651 -4.33 -19.22 -15.05
CA ASP A 651 -4.02 -19.16 -16.47
C ASP A 651 -5.23 -18.69 -17.28
N LEU A 652 -5.20 -17.44 -17.73
CA LEU A 652 -6.20 -16.89 -18.65
C LEU A 652 -5.79 -17.26 -20.08
N THR A 653 -6.52 -18.20 -20.69
CA THR A 653 -6.25 -18.69 -22.05
C THR A 653 -7.00 -17.93 -23.13
N THR A 654 -8.06 -17.24 -22.75
CA THR A 654 -8.91 -16.39 -23.63
C THR A 654 -9.39 -15.20 -22.81
N THR A 655 -9.50 -14.04 -23.44
CA THR A 655 -10.07 -12.84 -22.79
C THR A 655 -11.44 -13.16 -22.20
N ASP A 656 -11.67 -12.70 -20.96
CA ASP A 656 -12.93 -12.85 -20.23
C ASP A 656 -13.40 -11.48 -19.72
N PRO A 657 -13.95 -10.62 -20.61
CA PRO A 657 -14.42 -9.29 -20.23
C PRO A 657 -15.53 -9.40 -19.19
N ASN A 658 -15.48 -8.55 -18.18
CA ASN A 658 -16.43 -8.58 -17.08
C ASN A 658 -17.89 -8.41 -17.55
N ASN A 659 -18.80 -9.09 -16.89
CA ASN A 659 -20.23 -9.14 -17.24
C ASN A 659 -21.04 -7.92 -16.77
N ARG A 660 -20.41 -6.97 -16.06
CA ARG A 660 -21.05 -5.76 -15.53
C ARG A 660 -20.77 -4.50 -16.34
N ASN A 661 -20.06 -4.62 -17.47
CA ASN A 661 -19.60 -3.49 -18.29
C ASN A 661 -18.73 -2.50 -17.52
N LEU A 662 -17.91 -2.98 -16.55
CA LEU A 662 -16.91 -2.14 -15.93
C LEU A 662 -15.81 -1.82 -16.94
N SER A 663 -15.46 -0.55 -17.05
CA SER A 663 -14.32 -0.08 -17.85
C SER A 663 -13.00 -0.27 -17.08
N ASP A 664 -11.90 -0.09 -17.76
CA ASP A 664 -10.54 -0.18 -17.19
C ASP A 664 -10.26 0.89 -16.12
N TRP A 665 -11.06 1.94 -16.04
CA TRP A 665 -11.01 2.87 -14.91
C TRP A 665 -11.17 2.18 -13.56
N ILE A 666 -11.77 0.98 -13.51
CA ILE A 666 -11.96 0.25 -12.25
C ILE A 666 -10.60 -0.16 -11.64
N TYR A 667 -9.66 -0.66 -12.44
CA TYR A 667 -8.33 -0.98 -11.93
C TYR A 667 -7.41 0.25 -11.88
N GLY A 668 -7.49 1.15 -12.87
CA GLY A 668 -6.67 2.37 -12.89
C GLY A 668 -6.91 3.24 -11.66
N TRP A 669 -8.19 3.50 -11.30
CA TRP A 669 -8.55 4.21 -10.08
C TRP A 669 -8.20 3.42 -8.83
N GLY A 670 -8.43 2.11 -8.84
CA GLY A 670 -8.09 1.21 -7.73
C GLY A 670 -6.61 1.29 -7.38
N GLN A 671 -5.72 1.25 -8.37
CA GLN A 671 -4.27 1.36 -8.18
C GLN A 671 -3.86 2.76 -7.70
N PHE A 672 -4.38 3.82 -8.32
CA PHE A 672 -4.12 5.20 -7.89
C PHE A 672 -4.49 5.42 -6.43
N LEU A 673 -5.62 4.87 -5.99
CA LEU A 673 -6.09 4.97 -4.61
C LEU A 673 -5.29 4.09 -3.64
N ASP A 674 -4.85 2.87 -4.06
CA ASP A 674 -3.93 2.05 -3.25
C ASP A 674 -2.64 2.82 -2.94
N HIS A 675 -2.15 3.57 -3.92
CA HIS A 675 -0.94 4.38 -3.79
C HIS A 675 -1.14 5.64 -2.92
N ASP A 676 -2.38 6.04 -2.65
CA ASP A 676 -2.69 7.12 -1.70
C ASP A 676 -2.72 6.64 -0.25
N ILE A 677 -3.07 5.36 0.00
CA ILE A 677 -3.37 4.87 1.35
C ILE A 677 -2.41 3.81 1.88
N GLY A 678 -1.66 3.13 1.02
CA GLY A 678 -0.85 1.97 1.44
C GLY A 678 0.48 1.83 0.70
N LEU A 679 1.56 1.64 1.46
CA LEU A 679 2.89 1.29 0.96
C LEU A 679 3.63 0.43 1.98
N THR A 680 3.91 -0.82 1.62
CA THR A 680 4.77 -1.70 2.41
C THR A 680 5.96 -2.14 1.56
N PRO A 681 7.15 -1.54 1.73
CA PRO A 681 8.31 -1.83 0.91
C PRO A 681 8.82 -3.25 1.10
N SER A 682 9.46 -3.79 0.07
CA SER A 682 10.26 -5.01 0.17
C SER A 682 11.53 -4.76 1.00
N GLY A 683 11.97 -5.78 1.71
CA GLY A 683 13.25 -5.82 2.42
C GLY A 683 14.23 -6.79 1.73
N ASP A 684 15.32 -7.13 2.41
CA ASP A 684 16.44 -7.89 1.84
C ASP A 684 16.35 -9.41 2.05
N ALA A 685 15.47 -9.87 2.94
CA ALA A 685 15.39 -11.28 3.28
C ALA A 685 14.71 -12.05 2.14
N ALA A 686 15.47 -12.92 1.47
CA ALA A 686 14.97 -13.76 0.40
C ALA A 686 13.89 -14.75 0.89
N LEU A 687 12.86 -14.93 0.08
CA LEU A 687 11.79 -15.92 0.26
C LEU A 687 11.33 -16.41 -1.11
N ASP A 688 12.28 -16.85 -1.92
CA ASP A 688 12.06 -17.22 -3.32
C ASP A 688 10.96 -18.26 -3.50
N ILE A 689 10.24 -18.15 -4.60
CA ILE A 689 9.12 -19.01 -4.92
C ILE A 689 9.65 -20.21 -5.73
N LYS A 690 9.38 -21.41 -5.22
CA LYS A 690 9.73 -22.65 -5.92
C LYS A 690 8.89 -22.82 -7.18
N VAL A 691 9.56 -23.06 -8.29
CA VAL A 691 8.96 -23.34 -9.58
C VAL A 691 8.78 -24.85 -9.74
N PRO A 692 7.62 -25.35 -10.20
CA PRO A 692 7.44 -26.76 -10.54
C PRO A 692 8.41 -27.20 -11.65
N THR A 693 8.97 -28.39 -11.53
CA THR A 693 9.85 -28.96 -12.57
C THR A 693 9.11 -29.05 -13.91
N GLY A 694 9.71 -28.52 -14.96
CA GLY A 694 9.12 -28.52 -16.31
C GLY A 694 8.09 -27.40 -16.51
N ASP A 695 8.07 -26.36 -15.65
CA ASP A 695 7.31 -25.14 -15.92
C ASP A 695 7.71 -24.56 -17.29
N PRO A 696 6.77 -24.34 -18.21
CA PRO A 696 7.09 -23.97 -19.59
C PRO A 696 7.81 -22.62 -19.72
N TYR A 697 7.64 -21.73 -18.74
CA TYR A 697 8.23 -20.40 -18.74
C TYR A 697 9.48 -20.30 -17.87
N PHE A 698 9.41 -20.73 -16.61
CA PHE A 698 10.49 -20.53 -15.64
C PHE A 698 11.42 -21.74 -15.48
N ASP A 699 11.01 -22.96 -15.87
CA ASP A 699 11.86 -24.16 -15.87
C ASP A 699 11.71 -25.01 -17.16
N PRO A 700 11.83 -24.42 -18.38
CA PRO A 700 11.59 -25.11 -19.65
C PRO A 700 12.58 -26.27 -19.91
N LYS A 701 13.69 -26.30 -19.17
CA LYS A 701 14.70 -27.38 -19.25
C LYS A 701 14.48 -28.45 -18.21
N SER A 702 13.41 -28.41 -17.43
CA SER A 702 13.06 -29.37 -16.37
C SER A 702 14.20 -29.62 -15.37
N THR A 703 14.86 -28.56 -14.95
CA THR A 703 16.00 -28.63 -14.01
C THR A 703 15.54 -28.97 -12.59
N GLY A 704 14.31 -28.62 -12.23
CA GLY A 704 13.74 -28.75 -10.89
C GLY A 704 14.37 -27.83 -9.84
N SER A 705 15.23 -26.89 -10.26
CA SER A 705 15.92 -25.93 -9.37
C SER A 705 15.56 -24.48 -9.63
N ALA A 706 14.66 -24.22 -10.58
CA ALA A 706 14.24 -22.86 -10.91
C ALA A 706 13.46 -22.19 -9.76
N LEU A 707 13.70 -20.90 -9.56
CA LEU A 707 13.07 -20.08 -8.55
C LEU A 707 12.59 -18.77 -9.21
N ILE A 708 11.47 -18.23 -8.72
CA ILE A 708 11.09 -16.83 -8.96
C ILE A 708 11.56 -16.04 -7.75
N TYR A 709 12.37 -15.03 -7.99
CA TYR A 709 12.92 -14.17 -6.95
C TYR A 709 11.81 -13.46 -6.16
N PHE A 710 11.93 -13.49 -4.85
CA PHE A 710 11.00 -12.80 -3.94
C PHE A 710 11.69 -12.44 -2.64
N THR A 711 11.47 -11.21 -2.18
CA THR A 711 11.94 -10.77 -0.86
C THR A 711 10.79 -10.51 0.10
N ARG A 712 11.05 -10.72 1.38
CA ARG A 712 10.12 -10.43 2.45
C ARG A 712 9.94 -8.92 2.59
N SER A 713 8.75 -8.50 3.00
CA SER A 713 8.49 -7.08 3.31
C SER A 713 9.31 -6.59 4.49
N LEU A 714 9.60 -5.29 4.52
CA LEU A 714 10.07 -4.61 5.72
C LEU A 714 9.04 -4.76 6.85
N TYR A 715 9.51 -4.73 8.09
CA TYR A 715 8.67 -4.91 9.27
C TYR A 715 9.18 -4.10 10.46
N ASP A 716 8.35 -3.89 11.45
CA ASP A 716 8.79 -3.30 12.72
C ASP A 716 9.72 -4.27 13.45
N SER A 717 10.98 -3.89 13.59
CA SER A 717 12.02 -4.71 14.23
C SER A 717 11.77 -5.00 15.72
N ALA A 718 10.84 -4.28 16.36
CA ALA A 718 10.39 -4.58 17.72
C ALA A 718 9.46 -5.79 17.79
N THR A 719 8.98 -6.26 16.65
CA THR A 719 8.08 -7.39 16.48
C THR A 719 8.79 -8.60 15.84
N GLY A 720 8.09 -9.71 15.65
CA GLY A 720 8.69 -10.91 15.03
C GLY A 720 9.72 -11.60 15.90
N THR A 721 9.63 -11.45 17.22
CA THR A 721 10.51 -12.08 18.19
C THR A 721 9.77 -13.14 19.02
N SER A 722 10.51 -14.08 19.60
CA SER A 722 9.91 -15.12 20.47
C SER A 722 9.44 -14.58 21.84
N SER A 723 9.72 -13.31 22.16
CA SER A 723 9.20 -12.67 23.36
C SER A 723 7.71 -12.35 23.22
N ASN A 724 6.92 -12.75 24.20
CA ASN A 724 5.51 -12.40 24.24
C ASN A 724 5.33 -10.91 24.53
N ASN A 725 4.37 -10.29 23.87
CA ASN A 725 3.92 -8.95 24.20
C ASN A 725 2.97 -9.02 25.41
N VAL A 726 3.20 -8.16 26.43
CA VAL A 726 2.39 -8.13 27.66
C VAL A 726 1.74 -6.77 27.79
N GLN A 727 0.43 -6.71 27.55
CA GLN A 727 -0.36 -5.51 27.80
C GLN A 727 -0.87 -5.51 29.22
N LYS A 728 -0.80 -4.35 29.91
CA LYS A 728 -1.18 -4.22 31.33
C LYS A 728 -2.16 -3.07 31.52
N ARG A 729 -3.14 -3.33 32.38
CA ARG A 729 -4.12 -2.31 32.84
C ARG A 729 -4.41 -2.51 34.32
N SER A 730 -4.63 -1.42 35.05
CA SER A 730 -5.10 -1.46 36.42
C SER A 730 -6.51 -0.88 36.55
N VAL A 731 -7.37 -1.59 37.25
CA VAL A 731 -8.75 -1.14 37.57
C VAL A 731 -8.88 -1.10 39.09
N THR A 732 -9.29 0.05 39.65
CA THR A 732 -9.47 0.24 41.09
C THR A 732 -10.94 0.41 41.42
N ILE A 733 -11.46 -0.46 42.29
CA ILE A 733 -12.84 -0.46 42.78
C ILE A 733 -12.84 -0.21 44.27
N THR A 734 -13.63 0.76 44.76
CA THR A 734 -13.70 1.07 46.19
C THR A 734 -14.92 0.38 46.81
N TYR A 735 -14.70 -0.47 47.81
CA TYR A 735 -15.76 -1.06 48.61
C TYR A 735 -15.98 -0.23 49.87
N LYS A 736 -17.21 0.33 50.04
CA LYS A 736 -17.65 1.00 51.25
C LYS A 736 -18.79 0.17 51.89
N PRO A 737 -18.53 -0.49 53.02
CA PRO A 737 -19.57 -1.18 53.75
C PRO A 737 -20.70 -0.22 54.13
N GLN A 738 -21.96 -0.65 54.00
CA GLN A 738 -23.06 0.12 54.54
C GLN A 738 -22.98 0.11 56.06
N THR A 739 -22.97 1.28 56.68
CA THR A 739 -23.15 1.37 58.14
C THR A 739 -24.57 0.93 58.45
N PRO A 740 -24.76 0.05 59.42
CA PRO A 740 -26.13 -0.33 59.86
C PRO A 740 -26.86 0.94 60.26
N LYS A 741 -28.08 1.14 59.74
CA LYS A 741 -28.96 2.20 60.25
C LYS A 741 -29.21 1.87 61.73
N PRO A 742 -29.05 2.89 62.63
CA PRO A 742 -29.42 2.67 64.03
C PRO A 742 -30.89 2.30 64.08
N PRO A 743 -31.29 1.38 65.01
CA PRO A 743 -32.69 0.99 65.15
C PRO A 743 -33.51 2.23 65.44
N VAL A 744 -34.56 2.45 64.63
CA VAL A 744 -35.55 3.51 64.90
C VAL A 744 -36.17 3.16 66.27
N ARG A 745 -35.98 4.02 67.27
CA ARG A 745 -36.60 3.93 68.59
C ARG A 745 -38.06 4.40 68.49
#